data_b8313ff08d90a22ee7aeae085ea5669c
#
_entry.id   b8313ff08d90a22ee7aeae085ea5669c
#
_cell.length_a   1.000
_cell.length_b   1.000
_cell.length_c   1.000
_cell.angle_alpha   90.00
_cell.angle_beta   90.00
_cell.angle_gamma   90.00
#
_symmetry.space_group_name_H-M   'P 1'
#
loop_
_entity.id
_entity.type
_entity.pdbx_description
1 polymer ?
#
loop_
_entity_poly.entity_id
_entity_poly.type
_entity_poly.pdbx_seq_one_letter_code
_entity_poly.pdbx_strand_id
1 'polypeptide(L)'
;MSHGAPRGANSAPSQRPLADTRAPDEGDGVDTSPGVSDRIAKTTCYMCACRCGIDVHIKDGKVRYINGNKDHPVNRGVICGKGSAGIMQHYSPARLKKPLLRSGPRGSGEFREIEWEEAFSIATERLSAIRRSDPKKLAFFTGRDQSQSLTGWWASQFGTPNFAAHGGFCSVNMAAGGLYTIGGSFWEFGEPDWDNTKYFMLFGVAEDHDSNPIKIGLGKLKARGAKVVSINPCRTGYNAIADDWIGIRPGTDGLFVLALVHELLKAGRIDLDYLLRYTNAHVLVIQEPGTSDDGLFVRDAAGHPLAWDRVAKTPVQAADPNAKPALTGSHTVNGRRCMPVFQLLADRYLNDSYSPDAVAGRCGVSADTIRRIAAELAHVAFEQTIELPVAWTDWAGRRHETIKGRPISMHAMRGISAHSNGFHTCRAIHLLQVLLGTVDVPGGFRFKPPYPRPAPPGPKPAGKDVRPMTPLEGMPLGFVCGPDDLLVDGAGTPTRIDKAYSWEAPLAAHGLMHSVIRNAWAGDPYRIDTLLMYMSNMAWNSSMNTVETIRMLTDKDASGDYKIPFIIYSDAYYSETVPFADLVLPDTTYLERHDCISLLDRPISHADGPGDAIRHPVVEPDRDVRPFQSVMIELGARLGLPGFVNADGLAKYRDYADYIVNHERTPGIGPLAGWRGKDGSSIGRGEANPDQLQRYIDNGGFWHHDFSADQRYYKMGNRAYLDFAAEMGFIAKAEPIVFQLYSEPMQRFRLAARGHGKVQPPEAERGRIEAYMDPLPFWYAPFEEDAVDLEQYPLHALTQRPMHMYHSWGSQNAWLRQITSQNRLFVHAKTAADLGLVDDDWVWIESVNGRVKGQIKLVDGVNPDTVWTWNAIGKRRGSWGLKDDAAESNRGFLLNHIIGDQTAADASGKRYSNSDPVTGQAAWFDVRVRIVKCAAEEAGFTEPQFERFRE
;
A
#
# COMPACT_ATOMS: atom_id res chain seq x y z
N MET A 1 -70.42 -3.48 6.53
CA MET A 1 -70.87 -2.53 7.57
C MET A 1 -69.99 -2.76 8.80
N SER A 2 -69.11 -1.86 9.11
CA SER A 2 -68.68 -1.38 10.41
C SER A 2 -67.42 -0.60 10.24
N HIS A 3 -67.51 0.67 10.62
CA HIS A 3 -66.47 1.68 10.49
C HIS A 3 -65.31 1.44 11.45
N GLY A 4 -64.07 1.40 10.95
CA GLY A 4 -62.86 1.51 11.75
C GLY A 4 -62.49 2.98 11.98
N ALA A 5 -62.31 3.36 13.23
CA ALA A 5 -61.87 4.66 13.64
C ALA A 5 -60.39 4.97 13.24
N PRO A 6 -60.01 6.23 13.00
CA PRO A 6 -58.65 6.56 12.65
C PRO A 6 -57.69 6.40 13.84
N ARG A 7 -56.60 5.71 13.64
CA ARG A 7 -55.47 5.67 14.61
C ARG A 7 -54.89 7.07 14.76
N GLY A 8 -54.81 7.50 16.00
CA GLY A 8 -54.18 8.75 16.37
C GLY A 8 -52.70 8.84 15.97
N ALA A 9 -52.27 10.04 15.64
CA ALA A 9 -50.91 10.41 15.32
C ALA A 9 -49.98 9.98 16.44
N ASN A 10 -49.00 9.17 16.14
CA ASN A 10 -47.85 8.92 16.99
C ASN A 10 -47.12 10.25 17.19
N SER A 11 -47.22 10.82 18.37
CA SER A 11 -46.28 11.84 18.84
C SER A 11 -44.89 11.21 18.87
N ALA A 12 -43.97 11.82 18.16
CA ALA A 12 -42.57 11.46 18.26
C ALA A 12 -42.14 11.47 19.75
N PRO A 13 -41.37 10.49 20.21
CA PRO A 13 -40.86 10.52 21.57
C PRO A 13 -40.01 11.80 21.73
N SER A 14 -40.34 12.61 22.70
CA SER A 14 -39.53 13.76 23.10
C SER A 14 -38.13 13.25 23.40
N GLN A 15 -37.13 13.65 22.61
CA GLN A 15 -35.74 13.41 22.93
C GLN A 15 -35.42 14.18 24.21
N ARG A 16 -35.46 13.48 25.35
CA ARG A 16 -34.84 13.99 26.58
C ARG A 16 -33.35 14.09 26.35
N PRO A 17 -32.69 15.20 26.74
CA PRO A 17 -31.26 15.27 26.74
C PRO A 17 -30.67 14.09 27.53
N LEU A 18 -29.60 13.47 27.07
CA LEU A 18 -28.93 12.35 27.75
C LEU A 18 -28.59 12.67 29.22
N ALA A 19 -28.40 13.95 29.57
CA ALA A 19 -28.18 14.44 30.93
C ALA A 19 -29.37 14.16 31.86
N ASP A 20 -30.59 14.06 31.35
CA ASP A 20 -31.79 13.84 32.15
C ASP A 20 -32.08 12.36 32.46
N THR A 21 -31.25 11.47 31.91
CA THR A 21 -31.41 10.02 32.14
C THR A 21 -30.59 9.47 33.30
N ARG A 22 -29.85 10.32 34.04
CA ARG A 22 -29.09 9.91 35.22
C ARG A 22 -29.91 10.19 36.51
N ALA A 23 -30.06 9.16 37.31
CA ALA A 23 -30.36 9.38 38.71
C ALA A 23 -29.10 9.91 39.41
N PRO A 24 -29.17 11.04 40.16
CA PRO A 24 -28.01 11.70 40.75
C PRO A 24 -27.23 10.89 41.75
N ASP A 25 -27.82 9.82 42.28
CA ASP A 25 -27.29 9.06 43.45
C ASP A 25 -27.05 7.57 43.18
N GLU A 26 -27.12 7.08 41.96
CA GLU A 26 -26.73 5.71 41.63
C GLU A 26 -25.20 5.67 41.46
N GLY A 27 -24.52 5.39 42.55
CA GLY A 27 -23.08 5.08 42.54
C GLY A 27 -22.78 3.93 41.59
N ASP A 28 -21.62 3.96 40.93
CA ASP A 28 -21.09 2.95 40.02
C ASP A 28 -21.85 2.74 38.67
N GLY A 29 -22.76 3.62 38.30
CA GLY A 29 -23.35 3.61 36.95
C GLY A 29 -22.33 3.89 35.87
N VAL A 30 -22.40 3.14 34.75
CA VAL A 30 -21.58 3.42 33.57
C VAL A 30 -21.88 4.83 33.05
N ASP A 31 -20.88 5.70 32.98
CA ASP A 31 -21.02 7.02 32.40
C ASP A 31 -21.24 6.89 30.89
N THR A 32 -22.47 6.99 30.43
CA THR A 32 -22.86 6.93 29.04
C THR A 32 -22.84 8.30 28.34
N SER A 33 -22.50 9.38 29.04
CA SER A 33 -22.45 10.72 28.51
C SER A 33 -21.04 11.09 28.08
N PRO A 34 -20.72 11.13 26.77
CA PRO A 34 -19.40 11.53 26.28
C PRO A 34 -19.09 13.02 26.53
N GLY A 35 -20.10 13.84 26.84
CA GLY A 35 -19.94 15.28 27.11
C GLY A 35 -19.32 15.64 28.48
N VAL A 36 -19.09 14.66 29.36
CA VAL A 36 -18.45 14.92 30.67
C VAL A 36 -16.93 14.75 30.53
N SER A 37 -16.27 15.79 30.10
CA SER A 37 -14.81 15.87 29.98
C SER A 37 -14.33 17.27 30.37
N ASP A 38 -13.13 17.32 30.96
CA ASP A 38 -12.50 18.60 31.34
C ASP A 38 -11.87 19.26 30.12
N ARG A 39 -11.45 18.42 29.14
CA ARG A 39 -10.79 18.84 27.93
C ARG A 39 -11.14 17.91 26.77
N ILE A 40 -11.31 18.49 25.59
CA ILE A 40 -11.38 17.77 24.31
C ILE A 40 -10.14 18.14 23.51
N ALA A 41 -9.34 17.17 23.15
CA ALA A 41 -8.16 17.37 22.29
C ALA A 41 -8.43 16.79 20.89
N LYS A 42 -8.17 17.60 19.86
CA LYS A 42 -8.33 17.18 18.46
C LYS A 42 -7.00 16.66 17.94
N THR A 43 -7.00 15.45 17.38
CA THR A 43 -5.80 14.83 16.85
C THR A 43 -6.16 13.83 15.72
N THR A 44 -5.20 13.04 15.26
CA THR A 44 -5.40 12.07 14.15
C THR A 44 -5.31 10.64 14.67
N CYS A 45 -6.28 9.81 14.31
CA CYS A 45 -6.37 8.39 14.65
C CYS A 45 -5.21 7.60 14.02
N TYR A 46 -4.71 6.56 14.75
CA TYR A 46 -3.71 5.62 14.24
C TYR A 46 -4.21 4.17 14.17
N MET A 47 -5.48 3.94 14.42
CA MET A 47 -6.03 2.57 14.43
C MET A 47 -6.12 1.91 13.05
N CYS A 48 -5.83 2.65 11.97
CA CYS A 48 -5.67 2.15 10.60
C CYS A 48 -5.07 3.22 9.68
N ALA A 49 -4.99 2.95 8.38
CA ALA A 49 -4.43 3.84 7.38
C ALA A 49 -5.31 5.04 7.02
N CYS A 50 -6.58 5.09 7.44
CA CYS A 50 -7.50 6.18 7.11
C CYS A 50 -7.11 7.55 7.68
N ARG A 51 -6.39 7.56 8.81
CA ARG A 51 -5.93 8.81 9.45
C ARG A 51 -7.07 9.79 9.71
N CYS A 52 -8.18 9.27 10.24
CA CYS A 52 -9.36 10.08 10.57
C CYS A 52 -9.03 11.10 11.65
N GLY A 53 -9.54 12.30 11.53
CA GLY A 53 -9.55 13.29 12.61
C GLY A 53 -10.46 12.82 13.74
N ILE A 54 -9.98 12.90 14.97
CA ILE A 54 -10.69 12.46 16.16
C ILE A 54 -10.71 13.54 17.23
N ASP A 55 -11.78 13.54 18.02
CA ASP A 55 -11.91 14.26 19.27
C ASP A 55 -11.67 13.29 20.41
N VAL A 56 -10.66 13.54 21.23
CA VAL A 56 -10.30 12.76 22.41
C VAL A 56 -10.81 13.48 23.65
N HIS A 57 -11.74 12.87 24.33
CA HIS A 57 -12.33 13.39 25.56
C HIS A 57 -11.49 12.93 26.75
N ILE A 58 -11.01 13.91 27.53
CA ILE A 58 -10.11 13.69 28.66
C ILE A 58 -10.79 14.22 29.93
N LYS A 59 -10.73 13.45 31.01
CA LYS A 59 -11.20 13.83 32.32
C LYS A 59 -10.17 13.37 33.37
N ASP A 60 -9.78 14.25 34.25
CA ASP A 60 -8.76 13.98 35.28
C ASP A 60 -7.46 13.40 34.68
N GLY A 61 -7.02 13.95 33.57
CA GLY A 61 -5.82 13.50 32.81
C GLY A 61 -5.96 12.15 32.10
N LYS A 62 -7.11 11.50 32.10
CA LYS A 62 -7.35 10.19 31.50
C LYS A 62 -8.26 10.29 30.28
N VAL A 63 -7.94 9.52 29.25
CA VAL A 63 -8.81 9.37 28.07
C VAL A 63 -10.07 8.63 28.47
N ARG A 64 -11.24 9.22 28.21
CA ARG A 64 -12.56 8.67 28.58
C ARG A 64 -13.35 8.22 27.36
N TYR A 65 -13.21 8.91 26.25
CA TYR A 65 -13.99 8.65 25.05
C TYR A 65 -13.28 9.18 23.81
N ILE A 66 -13.49 8.54 22.66
CA ILE A 66 -12.97 8.98 21.37
C ILE A 66 -14.10 8.95 20.35
N ASN A 67 -14.36 10.08 19.70
CA ASN A 67 -15.30 10.21 18.57
C ASN A 67 -14.61 10.87 17.37
N GLY A 68 -15.33 10.94 16.25
CA GLY A 68 -14.84 11.59 15.03
C GLY A 68 -14.91 13.11 15.11
N ASN A 69 -13.85 13.78 14.68
CA ASN A 69 -13.82 15.22 14.53
C ASN A 69 -14.70 15.65 13.33
N LYS A 70 -15.74 16.43 13.59
CA LYS A 70 -16.71 16.90 12.57
C LYS A 70 -16.10 17.88 11.59
N ASP A 71 -15.09 18.63 12.02
CA ASP A 71 -14.43 19.65 11.21
C ASP A 71 -13.36 19.06 10.27
N HIS A 72 -13.00 17.79 10.47
CA HIS A 72 -11.95 17.18 9.68
C HIS A 72 -12.39 16.94 8.23
N PRO A 73 -11.61 17.37 7.19
CA PRO A 73 -12.06 17.39 5.80
C PRO A 73 -12.30 16.01 5.21
N VAL A 74 -11.58 14.97 5.71
CA VAL A 74 -11.64 13.61 5.16
C VAL A 74 -12.78 12.79 5.75
N ASN A 75 -12.87 12.68 7.08
CA ASN A 75 -13.85 11.80 7.71
C ASN A 75 -15.11 12.51 8.26
N ARG A 76 -15.12 13.84 8.37
CA ARG A 76 -16.30 14.67 8.69
C ARG A 76 -17.12 14.13 9.88
N GLY A 77 -16.44 13.74 10.94
CA GLY A 77 -17.06 13.16 12.15
C GLY A 77 -17.35 11.65 12.09
N VAL A 78 -17.21 11.00 10.94
CA VAL A 78 -17.41 9.55 10.84
C VAL A 78 -16.21 8.84 11.44
N ILE A 79 -16.46 7.91 12.38
CA ILE A 79 -15.46 7.04 12.99
C ILE A 79 -15.94 5.60 12.99
N CYS A 80 -15.01 4.64 12.85
CA CYS A 80 -15.35 3.21 12.93
C CYS A 80 -15.04 2.65 14.32
N GLY A 81 -15.50 1.42 14.59
CA GLY A 81 -15.25 0.74 15.87
C GLY A 81 -13.79 0.68 16.27
N LYS A 82 -12.84 0.55 15.30
CA LYS A 82 -11.39 0.62 15.60
C LYS A 82 -11.01 1.95 16.25
N GLY A 83 -11.45 3.05 15.65
CA GLY A 83 -11.11 4.40 16.11
C GLY A 83 -11.66 4.67 17.51
N SER A 84 -12.92 4.33 17.77
CA SER A 84 -13.52 4.44 19.10
C SER A 84 -12.83 3.54 20.13
N ALA A 85 -12.42 2.33 19.73
CA ALA A 85 -11.71 1.38 20.58
C ALA A 85 -10.22 1.73 20.81
N GLY A 86 -9.74 2.84 20.28
CA GLY A 86 -8.39 3.35 20.52
C GLY A 86 -8.10 3.59 22.00
N ILE A 87 -9.13 3.86 22.80
CA ILE A 87 -9.01 3.94 24.27
C ILE A 87 -8.54 2.60 24.86
N MET A 88 -9.09 1.48 24.42
CA MET A 88 -8.67 0.15 24.90
C MET A 88 -7.27 -0.22 24.41
N GLN A 89 -6.84 0.32 23.27
CA GLN A 89 -5.47 0.18 22.79
C GLN A 89 -4.50 0.95 23.70
N HIS A 90 -4.86 2.17 24.10
CA HIS A 90 -4.06 2.99 24.99
C HIS A 90 -3.91 2.38 26.39
N TYR A 91 -4.97 1.83 26.95
CA TYR A 91 -4.96 1.18 28.28
C TYR A 91 -4.69 -0.32 28.22
N SER A 92 -4.20 -0.85 27.12
CA SER A 92 -3.91 -2.28 26.99
C SER A 92 -2.91 -2.77 28.07
N PRO A 93 -3.19 -3.88 28.74
CA PRO A 93 -2.24 -4.50 29.67
C PRO A 93 -0.97 -5.02 28.99
N ALA A 94 -1.02 -5.17 27.67
CA ALA A 94 0.10 -5.61 26.86
C ALA A 94 1.18 -4.53 26.64
N ARG A 95 0.95 -3.29 27.08
CA ARG A 95 1.91 -2.19 26.88
C ARG A 95 3.23 -2.48 27.61
N LEU A 96 4.32 -2.31 26.88
CA LEU A 96 5.68 -2.31 27.43
C LEU A 96 5.84 -1.16 28.44
N LYS A 97 6.70 -1.36 29.44
CA LYS A 97 6.84 -0.40 30.52
C LYS A 97 8.21 0.27 30.55
N LYS A 98 9.25 -0.43 30.12
CA LYS A 98 10.65 -0.03 30.22
C LYS A 98 11.47 -0.77 29.17
N PRO A 99 12.66 -0.28 28.77
CA PRO A 99 13.55 -1.04 27.89
C PRO A 99 13.91 -2.41 28.46
N LEU A 100 13.97 -3.41 27.57
CA LEU A 100 14.23 -4.80 27.95
C LEU A 100 15.49 -5.31 27.25
N LEU A 101 16.37 -5.97 28.00
CA LEU A 101 17.52 -6.70 27.48
C LEU A 101 17.33 -8.19 27.73
N ARG A 102 17.47 -8.97 26.68
CA ARG A 102 17.31 -10.43 26.74
C ARG A 102 18.33 -11.06 27.71
N SER A 103 17.86 -11.93 28.57
CA SER A 103 18.67 -12.67 29.54
C SER A 103 18.67 -14.21 29.31
N GLY A 104 17.66 -14.73 28.59
CA GLY A 104 17.54 -16.13 28.21
C GLY A 104 17.70 -16.41 26.72
N PRO A 105 17.37 -17.60 26.24
CA PRO A 105 17.32 -17.91 24.80
C PRO A 105 16.27 -17.07 24.07
N ARG A 106 16.48 -16.76 22.78
CA ARG A 106 15.43 -16.10 21.98
C ARG A 106 14.17 -16.96 21.94
N GLY A 107 13.03 -16.34 22.12
CA GLY A 107 11.72 -16.97 22.17
C GLY A 107 11.30 -17.40 23.58
N SER A 108 12.19 -17.40 24.60
CA SER A 108 11.82 -17.73 25.98
C SER A 108 11.01 -16.63 26.69
N GLY A 109 11.12 -15.39 26.22
CA GLY A 109 10.52 -14.24 26.89
C GLY A 109 11.25 -13.80 28.17
N GLU A 110 12.46 -14.34 28.42
CA GLU A 110 13.28 -13.97 29.58
C GLU A 110 14.05 -12.68 29.29
N PHE A 111 13.68 -11.64 30.03
CA PHE A 111 14.28 -10.30 29.91
C PHE A 111 14.60 -9.73 31.27
N ARG A 112 15.61 -8.87 31.35
CA ARG A 112 15.77 -7.91 32.43
C ARG A 112 15.37 -6.51 31.96
N GLU A 113 14.71 -5.77 32.82
CA GLU A 113 14.47 -4.34 32.61
C GLU A 113 15.79 -3.58 32.74
N ILE A 114 16.00 -2.60 31.87
CA ILE A 114 17.18 -1.73 31.86
C ILE A 114 16.77 -0.27 31.75
N GLU A 115 17.71 0.63 32.10
CA GLU A 115 17.51 2.05 31.91
C GLU A 115 17.72 2.47 30.45
N TRP A 116 17.11 3.56 30.02
CA TRP A 116 17.26 4.08 28.67
C TRP A 116 18.72 4.36 28.31
N GLU A 117 19.52 4.84 29.25
CA GLU A 117 20.96 5.12 29.00
C GLU A 117 21.73 3.84 28.70
N GLU A 118 21.44 2.75 29.38
CA GLU A 118 22.01 1.43 29.07
C GLU A 118 21.57 0.96 27.69
N ALA A 119 20.27 1.10 27.37
CA ALA A 119 19.73 0.73 26.06
C ALA A 119 20.39 1.51 24.92
N PHE A 120 20.54 2.82 25.08
CA PHE A 120 21.25 3.67 24.13
C PHE A 120 22.73 3.30 24.01
N SER A 121 23.40 3.01 25.11
CA SER A 121 24.81 2.64 25.09
C SER A 121 25.01 1.35 24.29
N ILE A 122 24.23 0.31 24.53
CA ILE A 122 24.28 -0.97 23.81
C ILE A 122 24.03 -0.75 22.32
N ALA A 123 22.96 -0.02 21.97
CA ALA A 123 22.63 0.23 20.58
C ALA A 123 23.69 1.07 19.86
N THR A 124 24.19 2.13 20.52
CA THR A 124 25.17 3.04 19.93
C THR A 124 26.52 2.36 19.71
N GLU A 125 27.01 1.58 20.69
CA GLU A 125 28.27 0.84 20.55
C GLU A 125 28.24 -0.10 19.37
N ARG A 126 27.19 -0.90 19.26
CA ARG A 126 27.03 -1.88 18.19
C ARG A 126 26.88 -1.22 16.82
N LEU A 127 25.96 -0.26 16.69
CA LEU A 127 25.74 0.45 15.44
C LEU A 127 26.96 1.27 15.00
N SER A 128 27.73 1.83 15.93
CA SER A 128 28.99 2.51 15.62
C SER A 128 30.04 1.54 15.06
N ALA A 129 30.14 0.33 15.60
CA ALA A 129 31.06 -0.68 15.10
C ALA A 129 30.69 -1.09 13.66
N ILE A 130 29.41 -1.30 13.39
CA ILE A 130 28.89 -1.57 12.04
C ILE A 130 29.23 -0.42 11.09
N ARG A 131 28.92 0.82 11.47
CA ARG A 131 29.13 1.99 10.62
C ARG A 131 30.62 2.20 10.28
N ARG A 132 31.52 1.91 11.22
CA ARG A 132 32.97 1.97 10.99
C ARG A 132 33.49 0.85 10.11
N SER A 133 32.87 -0.32 10.12
CA SER A 133 33.34 -1.48 9.34
C SER A 133 32.63 -1.60 8.00
N ASP A 134 31.32 -1.83 8.00
CA ASP A 134 30.49 -1.98 6.79
C ASP A 134 29.03 -1.65 7.12
N PRO A 135 28.53 -0.47 6.71
CA PRO A 135 27.12 -0.07 6.96
C PRO A 135 26.07 -1.03 6.41
N LYS A 136 26.41 -1.87 5.41
CA LYS A 136 25.49 -2.88 4.87
C LYS A 136 25.12 -3.96 5.91
N LYS A 137 25.92 -4.12 6.96
CA LYS A 137 25.63 -5.09 8.03
C LYS A 137 24.48 -4.68 8.95
N LEU A 138 23.95 -3.46 8.81
CA LEU A 138 22.67 -3.06 9.40
C LEU A 138 21.56 -3.28 8.38
N ALA A 139 20.59 -4.13 8.74
CA ALA A 139 19.30 -4.20 8.07
C ALA A 139 18.25 -3.51 8.94
N PHE A 140 17.49 -2.59 8.34
CA PHE A 140 16.45 -1.83 9.02
C PHE A 140 15.15 -1.90 8.24
N PHE A 141 14.06 -2.32 8.87
CA PHE A 141 12.75 -2.22 8.26
C PHE A 141 11.67 -1.77 9.25
N THR A 142 10.65 -1.15 8.69
CA THR A 142 9.50 -0.65 9.45
C THR A 142 8.23 -1.37 9.03
N GLY A 143 7.39 -1.68 10.02
CA GLY A 143 5.98 -1.95 9.77
C GLY A 143 5.28 -0.68 9.26
N ARG A 144 3.97 -0.57 9.49
CA ARG A 144 3.25 0.62 9.06
C ARG A 144 3.50 1.79 10.01
N ASP A 145 4.53 2.54 9.75
CA ASP A 145 4.82 3.79 10.46
C ASP A 145 4.26 5.02 9.71
N GLN A 146 4.30 6.17 10.35
CA GLN A 146 3.90 7.46 9.80
C GLN A 146 5.10 8.39 9.58
N SER A 147 6.32 7.88 9.73
CA SER A 147 7.55 8.66 9.77
C SER A 147 8.61 8.15 8.79
N GLN A 148 8.18 7.60 7.64
CA GLN A 148 9.10 7.01 6.66
C GLN A 148 10.14 8.00 6.15
N SER A 149 9.83 9.29 6.08
CA SER A 149 10.81 10.31 5.72
C SER A 149 11.93 10.41 6.75
N LEU A 150 11.63 10.31 8.05
CA LEU A 150 12.64 10.26 9.10
C LEU A 150 13.44 8.96 9.04
N THR A 151 12.77 7.80 9.00
CA THR A 151 13.42 6.49 9.07
C THR A 151 14.28 6.21 7.85
N GLY A 152 13.81 6.53 6.66
CA GLY A 152 14.59 6.46 5.43
C GLY A 152 15.75 7.46 5.41
N TRP A 153 15.53 8.66 5.91
CA TRP A 153 16.58 9.66 6.06
C TRP A 153 17.66 9.22 7.06
N TRP A 154 17.25 8.66 8.20
CA TRP A 154 18.17 8.10 9.18
C TRP A 154 19.03 6.99 8.57
N ALA A 155 18.43 6.05 7.84
CA ALA A 155 19.15 4.99 7.16
C ALA A 155 20.16 5.54 6.12
N SER A 156 19.77 6.56 5.36
CA SER A 156 20.66 7.27 4.43
C SER A 156 21.85 7.91 5.15
N GLN A 157 21.60 8.60 6.27
CA GLN A 157 22.65 9.25 7.06
C GLN A 157 23.58 8.24 7.77
N PHE A 158 23.04 7.08 8.15
CA PHE A 158 23.84 5.96 8.66
C PHE A 158 24.75 5.38 7.58
N GLY A 159 24.29 5.37 6.33
CA GLY A 159 25.01 4.83 5.18
C GLY A 159 24.57 3.43 4.78
N THR A 160 23.45 2.89 5.34
CA THR A 160 22.94 1.58 4.96
C THR A 160 21.94 1.67 3.82
N PRO A 161 22.09 0.88 2.74
CA PRO A 161 21.06 0.75 1.71
C PRO A 161 19.91 -0.16 2.17
N ASN A 162 20.10 -0.95 3.23
CA ASN A 162 19.19 -1.99 3.71
C ASN A 162 18.02 -1.42 4.51
N PHE A 163 17.29 -0.48 3.94
CA PHE A 163 16.05 0.04 4.49
C PHE A 163 14.87 -0.43 3.67
N ALA A 164 13.92 -1.11 4.28
CA ALA A 164 12.69 -1.54 3.66
C ALA A 164 11.47 -1.00 4.41
N ALA A 165 10.46 -0.55 3.65
CA ALA A 165 9.22 -0.03 4.18
C ALA A 165 8.07 -1.03 4.00
N HIS A 166 7.03 -0.89 4.81
CA HIS A 166 5.84 -1.74 4.77
C HIS A 166 5.19 -1.88 3.38
N GLY A 167 5.35 -0.89 2.50
CA GLY A 167 4.73 -0.89 1.18
C GLY A 167 5.09 -2.09 0.30
N GLY A 168 6.35 -2.56 0.35
CA GLY A 168 6.81 -3.73 -0.41
C GLY A 168 6.11 -5.03 -0.01
N PHE A 169 5.66 -5.09 1.23
CA PHE A 169 4.89 -6.18 1.78
C PHE A 169 3.37 -6.06 1.50
N CYS A 170 2.86 -4.86 1.24
CA CYS A 170 1.43 -4.56 1.25
C CYS A 170 0.85 -4.15 -0.11
N SER A 171 1.45 -3.17 -0.79
CA SER A 171 0.77 -2.48 -1.89
C SER A 171 1.70 -1.84 -2.94
N VAL A 172 2.95 -2.28 -3.05
CA VAL A 172 3.86 -1.68 -4.02
C VAL A 172 3.44 -1.92 -5.47
N ASN A 173 2.79 -3.04 -5.79
CA ASN A 173 2.24 -3.29 -7.12
C ASN A 173 1.25 -2.21 -7.53
N MET A 174 0.37 -1.85 -6.61
CA MET A 174 -0.62 -0.80 -6.84
C MET A 174 0.07 0.57 -7.00
N ALA A 175 1.00 0.90 -6.10
CA ALA A 175 1.74 2.16 -6.17
C ALA A 175 2.59 2.25 -7.44
N ALA A 176 3.44 1.27 -7.70
CA ALA A 176 4.32 1.26 -8.86
C ALA A 176 3.53 1.16 -10.18
N GLY A 177 2.51 0.29 -10.24
CA GLY A 177 1.63 0.17 -11.40
C GLY A 177 1.03 1.50 -11.82
N GLY A 178 0.59 2.32 -10.87
CA GLY A 178 0.08 3.67 -11.14
C GLY A 178 1.18 4.70 -11.43
N LEU A 179 2.24 4.73 -10.62
CA LEU A 179 3.34 5.69 -10.78
C LEU A 179 4.06 5.53 -12.12
N TYR A 180 4.27 4.31 -12.59
CA TYR A 180 4.88 4.06 -13.90
C TYR A 180 3.91 4.16 -15.08
N THR A 181 2.63 4.41 -14.85
CA THR A 181 1.60 4.52 -15.89
C THR A 181 1.01 5.93 -15.96
N ILE A 182 0.39 6.39 -14.88
CA ILE A 182 -0.35 7.67 -14.85
C ILE A 182 0.21 8.69 -13.85
N GLY A 183 1.33 8.38 -13.20
CA GLY A 183 1.95 9.27 -12.21
C GLY A 183 1.29 9.27 -10.83
N GLY A 184 0.40 8.34 -10.57
CA GLY A 184 -0.27 8.14 -9.30
C GLY A 184 -1.17 6.90 -9.34
N SER A 185 -1.73 6.49 -8.21
CA SER A 185 -2.51 5.28 -8.12
C SER A 185 -3.74 5.46 -7.23
N PHE A 186 -4.48 4.36 -7.01
CA PHE A 186 -5.67 4.34 -6.17
C PHE A 186 -5.36 4.75 -4.73
N TRP A 187 -6.39 5.11 -4.00
CA TRP A 187 -6.37 5.40 -2.59
C TRP A 187 -5.43 6.55 -2.17
N GLU A 188 -4.17 6.30 -1.89
CA GLU A 188 -3.24 7.33 -1.37
C GLU A 188 -2.95 8.42 -2.41
N PHE A 189 -3.03 8.09 -3.68
CA PHE A 189 -2.64 8.97 -4.79
C PHE A 189 -3.83 9.52 -5.59
N GLY A 190 -5.01 8.97 -5.39
CA GLY A 190 -6.21 9.41 -6.07
C GLY A 190 -7.50 8.93 -5.42
N GLU A 191 -8.61 9.42 -5.90
CA GLU A 191 -9.94 9.04 -5.45
C GLU A 191 -10.98 9.19 -6.55
N PRO A 192 -12.11 8.46 -6.49
CA PRO A 192 -13.26 8.72 -7.34
C PRO A 192 -13.81 10.14 -7.16
N ASP A 193 -14.34 10.72 -8.21
CA ASP A 193 -15.16 11.92 -8.10
C ASP A 193 -16.55 11.55 -7.55
N TRP A 194 -16.66 11.44 -6.24
CA TRP A 194 -17.83 10.97 -5.54
C TRP A 194 -19.12 11.76 -5.83
N ASP A 195 -18.98 13.01 -6.27
CA ASP A 195 -20.11 13.89 -6.54
C ASP A 195 -20.62 13.80 -7.98
N ASN A 196 -19.80 13.31 -8.92
CA ASN A 196 -20.13 13.29 -10.35
C ASN A 196 -20.08 11.88 -11.00
N THR A 197 -19.43 10.89 -10.40
CA THR A 197 -19.35 9.53 -10.94
C THR A 197 -20.75 8.92 -11.11
N LYS A 198 -21.03 8.32 -12.26
CA LYS A 198 -22.29 7.61 -12.57
C LYS A 198 -22.12 6.10 -12.62
N TYR A 199 -20.93 5.65 -12.95
CA TYR A 199 -20.56 4.22 -12.99
C TYR A 199 -19.28 3.99 -12.22
N PHE A 200 -19.34 3.17 -11.20
CA PHE A 200 -18.22 2.91 -10.30
C PHE A 200 -17.87 1.44 -10.24
N MET A 201 -16.60 1.10 -10.53
CA MET A 201 -16.10 -0.27 -10.44
C MET A 201 -15.19 -0.41 -9.23
N LEU A 202 -15.38 -1.49 -8.47
CA LEU A 202 -14.66 -1.78 -7.25
C LEU A 202 -13.96 -3.13 -7.38
N PHE A 203 -12.62 -3.13 -7.46
CA PHE A 203 -11.81 -4.32 -7.70
C PHE A 203 -11.15 -4.81 -6.42
N GLY A 204 -11.47 -6.01 -5.96
CA GLY A 204 -10.79 -6.66 -4.83
C GLY A 204 -10.89 -5.92 -3.51
N VAL A 205 -11.93 -5.10 -3.32
CA VAL A 205 -12.19 -4.34 -2.09
C VAL A 205 -13.45 -4.86 -1.44
N ALA A 206 -13.35 -5.32 -0.21
CA ALA A 206 -14.50 -5.72 0.60
C ALA A 206 -14.67 -4.77 1.79
N GLU A 207 -14.25 -5.18 2.96
CA GLU A 207 -14.16 -4.32 4.13
C GLU A 207 -12.69 -3.98 4.38
N ASP A 208 -12.27 -2.79 3.99
CA ASP A 208 -10.88 -2.39 4.10
C ASP A 208 -10.62 -1.54 5.34
N HIS A 209 -9.34 -1.48 5.70
CA HIS A 209 -8.86 -0.56 6.71
C HIS A 209 -9.12 0.91 6.33
N ASP A 210 -9.37 1.20 5.07
CA ASP A 210 -9.65 2.53 4.53
C ASP A 210 -11.16 2.84 4.46
N SER A 211 -11.92 2.20 5.31
CA SER A 211 -13.37 2.10 5.24
C SER A 211 -14.16 3.40 5.31
N ASN A 212 -13.76 4.40 6.13
CA ASN A 212 -14.60 5.58 6.35
C ASN A 212 -14.73 6.49 5.12
N PRO A 213 -13.65 6.90 4.44
CA PRO A 213 -13.78 7.71 3.22
C PRO A 213 -14.56 7.01 2.11
N ILE A 214 -14.33 5.71 1.91
CA ILE A 214 -15.07 4.93 0.91
C ILE A 214 -16.54 4.82 1.27
N LYS A 215 -16.91 4.62 2.54
CA LYS A 215 -18.30 4.60 2.99
C LYS A 215 -19.04 5.89 2.68
N ILE A 216 -18.40 7.02 3.00
CA ILE A 216 -18.97 8.35 2.72
C ILE A 216 -19.18 8.50 1.20
N GLY A 217 -18.18 8.12 0.41
CA GLY A 217 -18.23 8.18 -1.04
C GLY A 217 -19.31 7.27 -1.63
N LEU A 218 -19.37 6.00 -1.22
CA LEU A 218 -20.39 5.05 -1.67
C LEU A 218 -21.79 5.52 -1.28
N GLY A 219 -21.96 6.09 -0.08
CA GLY A 219 -23.24 6.69 0.32
C GLY A 219 -23.67 7.79 -0.63
N LYS A 220 -22.77 8.68 -1.06
CA LYS A 220 -23.02 9.71 -2.07
C LYS A 220 -23.41 9.11 -3.42
N LEU A 221 -22.69 8.10 -3.90
CA LEU A 221 -22.97 7.43 -5.17
C LEU A 221 -24.36 6.79 -5.16
N LYS A 222 -24.67 6.01 -4.14
CA LYS A 222 -25.98 5.35 -4.01
C LYS A 222 -27.14 6.34 -3.89
N ALA A 223 -26.96 7.42 -3.13
CA ALA A 223 -27.98 8.47 -3.00
C ALA A 223 -28.32 9.15 -4.33
N ARG A 224 -27.40 9.20 -5.28
CA ARG A 224 -27.58 9.78 -6.63
C ARG A 224 -27.99 8.73 -7.69
N GLY A 225 -28.11 7.46 -7.34
CA GLY A 225 -28.43 6.39 -8.28
C GLY A 225 -27.27 6.00 -9.21
N ALA A 226 -26.03 6.29 -8.83
CA ALA A 226 -24.86 5.80 -9.57
C ALA A 226 -24.78 4.28 -9.48
N LYS A 227 -24.45 3.61 -10.60
CA LYS A 227 -24.27 2.16 -10.64
C LYS A 227 -22.94 1.76 -10.01
N VAL A 228 -22.98 0.83 -9.08
CA VAL A 228 -21.80 0.26 -8.41
C VAL A 228 -21.63 -1.20 -8.84
N VAL A 229 -20.52 -1.51 -9.48
CA VAL A 229 -20.15 -2.86 -9.91
C VAL A 229 -18.97 -3.35 -9.09
N SER A 230 -19.14 -4.47 -8.41
CA SER A 230 -18.10 -5.10 -7.61
C SER A 230 -17.50 -6.29 -8.32
N ILE A 231 -16.18 -6.27 -8.53
CA ILE A 231 -15.40 -7.38 -9.08
C ILE A 231 -14.62 -7.99 -7.90
N ASN A 232 -15.08 -9.12 -7.38
CA ASN A 232 -14.51 -9.71 -6.18
C ASN A 232 -14.95 -11.19 -6.07
N PRO A 233 -14.09 -12.12 -5.69
CA PRO A 233 -14.49 -13.51 -5.43
C PRO A 233 -15.45 -13.65 -4.23
N CYS A 234 -15.50 -12.65 -3.33
CA CYS A 234 -16.33 -12.67 -2.12
C CYS A 234 -17.36 -11.53 -2.15
N ARG A 235 -18.62 -11.83 -1.88
CA ARG A 235 -19.71 -10.84 -1.76
C ARG A 235 -19.89 -10.40 -0.31
N THR A 236 -18.89 -9.74 0.23
CA THR A 236 -18.87 -9.24 1.62
C THR A 236 -18.61 -7.74 1.66
N GLY A 237 -18.86 -7.09 2.79
CA GLY A 237 -18.64 -5.67 2.98
C GLY A 237 -19.30 -4.81 1.90
N TYR A 238 -18.55 -3.98 1.21
CA TYR A 238 -19.06 -3.11 0.14
C TYR A 238 -19.61 -3.89 -1.06
N ASN A 239 -19.14 -5.11 -1.29
CA ASN A 239 -19.61 -5.93 -2.39
C ASN A 239 -21.06 -6.37 -2.21
N ALA A 240 -21.52 -6.45 -0.95
CA ALA A 240 -22.91 -6.81 -0.63
C ALA A 240 -23.93 -5.73 -1.02
N ILE A 241 -23.50 -4.47 -1.12
CA ILE A 241 -24.36 -3.33 -1.50
C ILE A 241 -24.17 -2.89 -2.95
N ALA A 242 -23.33 -3.56 -3.72
CA ALA A 242 -23.16 -3.32 -5.15
C ALA A 242 -24.45 -3.66 -5.92
N ASP A 243 -24.71 -2.93 -7.00
CA ASP A 243 -25.82 -3.20 -7.90
C ASP A 243 -25.56 -4.46 -8.73
N ASP A 244 -24.29 -4.76 -8.98
CA ASP A 244 -23.85 -5.91 -9.73
C ASP A 244 -22.60 -6.51 -9.08
N TRP A 245 -22.62 -7.79 -8.77
CA TRP A 245 -21.46 -8.50 -8.22
C TRP A 245 -20.95 -9.52 -9.23
N ILE A 246 -19.70 -9.36 -9.60
CA ILE A 246 -18.97 -10.24 -10.52
C ILE A 246 -18.04 -11.12 -9.68
N GLY A 247 -18.41 -12.37 -9.51
CA GLY A 247 -17.63 -13.36 -8.79
C GLY A 247 -16.44 -13.84 -9.63
N ILE A 248 -15.39 -13.01 -9.69
CA ILE A 248 -14.21 -13.32 -10.47
C ILE A 248 -13.32 -14.36 -9.80
N ARG A 249 -12.64 -15.20 -10.58
CA ARG A 249 -11.63 -16.09 -10.03
C ARG A 249 -10.41 -15.29 -9.56
N PRO A 250 -9.87 -15.54 -8.34
CA PRO A 250 -8.69 -14.81 -7.81
C PRO A 250 -7.52 -14.79 -8.77
N GLY A 251 -6.84 -13.65 -8.91
CA GLY A 251 -5.66 -13.47 -9.76
C GLY A 251 -5.95 -13.31 -11.26
N THR A 252 -7.21 -13.26 -11.66
CA THR A 252 -7.60 -13.10 -13.09
C THR A 252 -8.16 -11.72 -13.43
N ASP A 253 -8.15 -10.78 -12.49
CA ASP A 253 -8.67 -9.42 -12.68
C ASP A 253 -8.01 -8.71 -13.87
N GLY A 254 -6.71 -8.85 -14.01
CA GLY A 254 -5.97 -8.27 -15.15
C GLY A 254 -6.44 -8.80 -16.50
N LEU A 255 -6.70 -10.12 -16.59
CA LEU A 255 -7.19 -10.75 -17.82
C LEU A 255 -8.62 -10.27 -18.15
N PHE A 256 -9.49 -10.20 -17.15
CA PHE A 256 -10.85 -9.65 -17.29
C PHE A 256 -10.81 -8.21 -17.81
N VAL A 257 -9.95 -7.36 -17.24
CA VAL A 257 -9.79 -5.96 -17.66
C VAL A 257 -9.29 -5.87 -19.11
N LEU A 258 -8.33 -6.70 -19.49
CA LEU A 258 -7.81 -6.73 -20.87
C LEU A 258 -8.86 -7.21 -21.88
N ALA A 259 -9.81 -8.07 -21.46
CA ALA A 259 -10.96 -8.41 -22.31
C ALA A 259 -11.94 -7.24 -22.47
N LEU A 260 -12.13 -6.40 -21.43
CA LEU A 260 -12.88 -5.15 -21.56
C LEU A 260 -12.17 -4.20 -22.54
N VAL A 261 -10.84 -4.11 -22.47
CA VAL A 261 -10.03 -3.31 -23.42
C VAL A 261 -10.20 -3.82 -24.85
N HIS A 262 -10.19 -5.16 -25.07
CA HIS A 262 -10.44 -5.77 -26.36
C HIS A 262 -11.78 -5.30 -26.96
N GLU A 263 -12.89 -5.43 -26.21
CA GLU A 263 -14.22 -5.04 -26.68
C GLU A 263 -14.32 -3.52 -26.97
N LEU A 264 -13.73 -2.69 -26.13
CA LEU A 264 -13.73 -1.22 -26.34
C LEU A 264 -12.95 -0.82 -27.57
N LEU A 265 -11.78 -1.43 -27.81
CA LEU A 265 -10.98 -1.20 -29.03
C LEU A 265 -11.72 -1.68 -30.27
N LYS A 266 -12.29 -2.87 -30.23
CA LYS A 266 -13.06 -3.46 -31.33
C LYS A 266 -14.27 -2.61 -31.71
N ALA A 267 -14.94 -2.04 -30.70
CA ALA A 267 -16.07 -1.14 -30.88
C ALA A 267 -15.67 0.30 -31.26
N GLY A 268 -14.38 0.65 -31.25
CA GLY A 268 -13.90 2.01 -31.44
C GLY A 268 -14.35 2.98 -30.34
N ARG A 269 -14.67 2.47 -29.14
CA ARG A 269 -15.16 3.25 -28.00
C ARG A 269 -14.03 3.61 -27.04
N ILE A 270 -13.13 4.50 -27.51
CA ILE A 270 -11.97 5.03 -26.80
C ILE A 270 -11.84 6.52 -27.04
N ASP A 271 -11.23 7.25 -26.10
CA ASP A 271 -11.04 8.71 -26.22
C ASP A 271 -9.73 9.07 -26.91
N LEU A 272 -9.74 9.10 -28.24
CA LEU A 272 -8.56 9.40 -29.05
C LEU A 272 -7.98 10.80 -28.79
N ASP A 273 -8.82 11.79 -28.52
CA ASP A 273 -8.37 13.14 -28.18
C ASP A 273 -7.60 13.17 -26.87
N TYR A 274 -8.10 12.45 -25.86
CA TYR A 274 -7.43 12.31 -24.58
C TYR A 274 -6.07 11.60 -24.73
N LEU A 275 -6.03 10.51 -25.50
CA LEU A 275 -4.81 9.78 -25.77
C LEU A 275 -3.74 10.65 -26.44
N LEU A 276 -4.13 11.43 -27.45
CA LEU A 276 -3.20 12.34 -28.16
C LEU A 276 -2.64 13.45 -27.27
N ARG A 277 -3.42 13.93 -26.30
CA ARG A 277 -3.03 15.09 -25.48
C ARG A 277 -2.23 14.73 -24.24
N TYR A 278 -2.53 13.58 -23.63
CA TYR A 278 -2.05 13.29 -22.26
C TYR A 278 -1.22 12.01 -22.15
N THR A 279 -1.01 11.30 -23.27
CA THR A 279 -0.31 10.01 -23.24
C THR A 279 0.80 9.91 -24.28
N ASN A 280 1.61 8.86 -24.16
CA ASN A 280 2.60 8.52 -25.18
C ASN A 280 2.05 7.69 -26.35
N ALA A 281 0.72 7.65 -26.56
CA ALA A 281 0.05 6.85 -27.58
C ALA A 281 0.59 7.07 -29.02
N HIS A 282 1.00 8.29 -29.33
CA HIS A 282 1.47 8.69 -30.63
C HIS A 282 3.00 8.66 -30.79
N VAL A 283 3.73 8.35 -29.71
CA VAL A 283 5.21 8.27 -29.76
C VAL A 283 5.64 7.08 -30.60
N LEU A 284 6.61 7.30 -31.47
CA LEU A 284 7.16 6.26 -32.33
C LEU A 284 8.10 5.33 -31.60
N VAL A 285 7.90 4.04 -31.76
CA VAL A 285 8.68 2.95 -31.20
C VAL A 285 9.42 2.23 -32.35
N ILE A 286 10.71 2.03 -32.19
CA ILE A 286 11.56 1.29 -33.13
C ILE A 286 11.12 -0.17 -33.19
N GLN A 287 10.98 -0.71 -34.41
CA GLN A 287 10.57 -2.09 -34.66
C GLN A 287 11.65 -2.81 -35.50
N GLU A 288 12.80 -3.07 -34.89
CA GLU A 288 13.94 -3.75 -35.48
C GLU A 288 14.48 -4.83 -34.54
N PRO A 289 13.81 -5.99 -34.52
CA PRO A 289 14.22 -7.10 -33.63
C PRO A 289 15.70 -7.46 -33.76
N GLY A 290 16.36 -7.64 -32.61
CA GLY A 290 17.79 -7.99 -32.56
C GLY A 290 18.73 -6.80 -32.51
N THR A 291 18.25 -5.56 -32.66
CA THR A 291 19.07 -4.36 -32.44
C THR A 291 19.05 -3.90 -30.95
N SER A 292 20.05 -3.12 -30.55
CA SER A 292 20.23 -2.64 -29.17
C SER A 292 19.19 -1.62 -28.72
N ASP A 293 18.37 -1.14 -29.62
CA ASP A 293 17.33 -0.13 -29.37
C ASP A 293 15.95 -0.55 -29.89
N ASP A 294 15.79 -1.82 -30.27
CA ASP A 294 14.48 -2.39 -30.60
C ASP A 294 13.49 -2.13 -29.46
N GLY A 295 12.32 -1.59 -29.79
CA GLY A 295 11.28 -1.25 -28.81
C GLY A 295 11.55 0.04 -28.03
N LEU A 296 12.62 0.78 -28.26
CA LEU A 296 12.83 2.11 -27.67
C LEU A 296 12.14 3.20 -28.49
N PHE A 297 11.91 4.34 -27.86
CA PHE A 297 11.34 5.49 -28.54
C PHE A 297 12.32 6.08 -29.57
N VAL A 298 11.81 6.44 -30.73
CA VAL A 298 12.55 7.26 -31.70
C VAL A 298 12.75 8.65 -31.13
N ARG A 299 14.00 9.16 -31.22
CA ARG A 299 14.34 10.49 -30.69
C ARG A 299 15.05 11.34 -31.73
N ASP A 300 14.93 12.66 -31.58
CA ASP A 300 15.76 13.63 -32.29
C ASP A 300 17.18 13.70 -31.69
N ALA A 301 18.05 14.53 -32.29
CA ALA A 301 19.43 14.71 -31.84
C ALA A 301 19.52 15.35 -30.41
N ALA A 302 18.46 16.02 -29.95
CA ALA A 302 18.36 16.58 -28.62
C ALA A 302 17.78 15.59 -27.59
N GLY A 303 17.39 14.38 -28.00
CA GLY A 303 16.85 13.34 -27.16
C GLY A 303 15.32 13.40 -26.94
N HIS A 304 14.60 14.27 -27.64
CA HIS A 304 13.14 14.37 -27.52
C HIS A 304 12.45 13.24 -28.30
N PRO A 305 11.44 12.58 -27.74
CA PRO A 305 10.65 11.58 -28.45
C PRO A 305 9.96 12.16 -29.68
N LEU A 306 9.88 11.36 -30.74
CA LEU A 306 9.25 11.76 -32.00
C LEU A 306 7.90 11.07 -32.20
N ALA A 307 7.03 11.77 -32.93
CA ALA A 307 5.77 11.28 -33.48
C ALA A 307 5.78 11.44 -34.98
N TRP A 308 4.90 10.74 -35.72
CA TRP A 308 4.70 10.92 -37.14
C TRP A 308 3.56 11.90 -37.39
N ASP A 309 3.85 13.05 -38.04
CA ASP A 309 2.78 13.96 -38.43
C ASP A 309 2.09 13.43 -39.72
N ARG A 310 0.78 13.13 -39.59
CA ARG A 310 0.00 12.51 -40.70
C ARG A 310 -0.30 13.46 -41.84
N VAL A 311 -0.19 14.78 -41.63
CA VAL A 311 -0.43 15.81 -42.63
C VAL A 311 0.89 16.16 -43.32
N ALA A 312 1.91 16.52 -42.54
CA ALA A 312 3.24 16.84 -43.08
C ALA A 312 3.99 15.61 -43.59
N LYS A 313 3.58 14.39 -43.18
CA LYS A 313 4.23 13.12 -43.56
C LYS A 313 5.72 13.07 -43.19
N THR A 314 6.05 13.60 -42.01
CA THR A 314 7.41 13.72 -41.49
C THR A 314 7.44 13.49 -39.98
N PRO A 315 8.57 13.04 -39.38
CA PRO A 315 8.70 12.99 -37.95
C PRO A 315 8.75 14.43 -37.37
N VAL A 316 8.08 14.61 -36.24
CA VAL A 316 8.02 15.83 -35.45
C VAL A 316 8.21 15.50 -33.97
N GLN A 317 8.56 16.48 -33.14
CA GLN A 317 8.60 16.23 -31.69
C GLN A 317 7.21 15.84 -31.18
N ALA A 318 7.13 14.80 -30.38
CA ALA A 318 5.87 14.30 -29.83
C ALA A 318 5.15 15.34 -28.95
N ALA A 319 5.90 16.25 -28.33
CA ALA A 319 5.38 17.34 -27.50
C ALA A 319 4.95 18.59 -28.30
N ASP A 320 5.10 18.62 -29.63
CA ASP A 320 4.67 19.77 -30.44
C ASP A 320 3.14 19.92 -30.43
N PRO A 321 2.59 20.98 -29.82
CA PRO A 321 1.14 21.17 -29.71
C PRO A 321 0.44 21.42 -31.06
N ASN A 322 1.18 21.74 -32.13
CA ASN A 322 0.65 21.99 -33.44
C ASN A 322 0.68 20.75 -34.33
N ALA A 323 1.40 19.71 -33.94
CA ALA A 323 1.47 18.46 -34.68
C ALA A 323 0.09 17.80 -34.85
N LYS A 324 -0.04 17.04 -35.95
CA LYS A 324 -1.20 16.17 -36.21
C LYS A 324 -0.72 14.70 -36.17
N PRO A 325 -0.36 14.16 -34.98
CA PRO A 325 0.28 12.88 -34.93
C PRO A 325 -0.63 11.74 -35.36
N ALA A 326 -0.01 10.73 -36.00
CA ALA A 326 -0.65 9.46 -36.28
C ALA A 326 -0.66 8.56 -35.06
N LEU A 327 -1.75 7.83 -34.83
CA LEU A 327 -1.88 6.80 -33.80
C LEU A 327 -1.63 5.39 -34.37
N THR A 328 -1.73 5.24 -35.70
CA THR A 328 -1.63 3.94 -36.40
C THR A 328 -0.69 4.02 -37.60
N GLY A 329 -0.30 2.84 -38.10
CA GLY A 329 0.53 2.69 -39.27
C GLY A 329 1.98 2.37 -38.93
N SER A 330 2.72 1.96 -40.01
CA SER A 330 4.15 1.75 -39.95
C SER A 330 4.85 2.87 -40.72
N HIS A 331 5.83 3.49 -40.12
CA HIS A 331 6.55 4.65 -40.65
C HIS A 331 8.04 4.37 -40.71
N THR A 332 8.75 5.06 -41.61
CA THR A 332 10.21 4.99 -41.69
C THR A 332 10.81 6.32 -41.26
N VAL A 333 11.65 6.29 -40.22
CA VAL A 333 12.37 7.45 -39.73
C VAL A 333 13.86 7.14 -39.73
N ASN A 334 14.65 7.94 -40.43
CA ASN A 334 16.10 7.73 -40.61
C ASN A 334 16.45 6.32 -41.09
N GLY A 335 15.67 5.77 -42.02
CA GLY A 335 15.84 4.42 -42.59
C GLY A 335 15.35 3.29 -41.67
N ARG A 336 14.78 3.58 -40.51
CA ARG A 336 14.34 2.60 -39.52
C ARG A 336 12.83 2.45 -39.52
N ARG A 337 12.35 1.22 -39.38
CA ARG A 337 10.90 0.94 -39.20
C ARG A 337 10.45 1.32 -37.81
N CYS A 338 9.37 2.08 -37.72
CA CYS A 338 8.81 2.57 -36.47
C CYS A 338 7.29 2.49 -36.48
N MET A 339 6.67 2.30 -35.32
CA MET A 339 5.22 2.28 -35.17
C MET A 339 4.82 3.13 -33.98
N PRO A 340 3.66 3.83 -34.00
CA PRO A 340 3.13 4.51 -32.82
C PRO A 340 2.82 3.50 -31.70
N VAL A 341 2.98 3.92 -30.46
CA VAL A 341 2.61 3.10 -29.27
C VAL A 341 1.20 2.55 -29.39
N PHE A 342 0.23 3.37 -29.83
CA PHE A 342 -1.15 2.94 -29.95
C PHE A 342 -1.33 1.80 -30.98
N GLN A 343 -0.57 1.79 -32.08
CA GLN A 343 -0.60 0.67 -33.00
C GLN A 343 -0.16 -0.63 -32.32
N LEU A 344 0.94 -0.60 -31.57
CA LEU A 344 1.42 -1.77 -30.83
C LEU A 344 0.40 -2.27 -29.79
N LEU A 345 -0.27 -1.34 -29.12
CA LEU A 345 -1.34 -1.63 -28.19
C LEU A 345 -2.54 -2.29 -28.89
N ALA A 346 -2.98 -1.72 -30.00
CA ALA A 346 -4.09 -2.23 -30.79
C ALA A 346 -3.77 -3.64 -31.35
N ASP A 347 -2.57 -3.85 -31.93
CA ASP A 347 -2.13 -5.14 -32.44
C ASP A 347 -2.14 -6.21 -31.35
N ARG A 348 -1.78 -5.86 -30.12
CA ARG A 348 -1.79 -6.79 -28.98
C ARG A 348 -3.21 -7.12 -28.54
N TYR A 349 -4.01 -6.10 -28.17
CA TYR A 349 -5.27 -6.34 -27.47
C TYR A 349 -6.46 -6.62 -28.39
N LEU A 350 -6.35 -6.39 -29.70
CA LEU A 350 -7.32 -6.89 -30.68
C LEU A 350 -7.08 -8.36 -31.06
N ASN A 351 -6.03 -8.99 -30.53
CA ASN A 351 -5.84 -10.42 -30.69
C ASN A 351 -6.97 -11.20 -30.00
N ASP A 352 -7.47 -12.25 -30.68
CA ASP A 352 -8.60 -13.05 -30.20
C ASP A 352 -8.34 -13.73 -28.86
N SER A 353 -7.09 -13.91 -28.44
CA SER A 353 -6.75 -14.44 -27.12
C SER A 353 -7.25 -13.56 -25.94
N TYR A 354 -7.56 -12.29 -26.20
CA TYR A 354 -8.17 -11.37 -25.25
C TYR A 354 -9.69 -11.24 -25.43
N SER A 355 -10.28 -11.93 -26.40
CA SER A 355 -11.74 -11.88 -26.59
C SER A 355 -12.49 -12.41 -25.37
N PRO A 356 -13.70 -11.92 -25.09
CA PRO A 356 -14.52 -12.43 -23.98
C PRO A 356 -14.70 -13.95 -24.00
N ASP A 357 -14.85 -14.55 -25.20
CA ASP A 357 -15.02 -16.01 -25.35
C ASP A 357 -13.73 -16.76 -24.94
N ALA A 358 -12.57 -16.24 -25.28
CA ALA A 358 -11.29 -16.86 -24.94
C ALA A 358 -10.99 -16.80 -23.43
N VAL A 359 -11.40 -15.73 -22.74
CA VAL A 359 -11.01 -15.49 -21.33
C VAL A 359 -12.06 -15.94 -20.32
N ALA A 360 -13.34 -16.08 -20.72
CA ALA A 360 -14.46 -16.34 -19.83
C ALA A 360 -14.24 -17.53 -18.89
N GLY A 361 -13.78 -18.65 -19.44
CA GLY A 361 -13.51 -19.88 -18.65
C GLY A 361 -12.40 -19.68 -17.62
N ARG A 362 -11.39 -18.90 -17.93
CA ARG A 362 -10.27 -18.61 -17.02
C ARG A 362 -10.66 -17.66 -15.90
N CYS A 363 -11.43 -16.61 -16.24
CA CYS A 363 -11.89 -15.61 -15.27
C CYS A 363 -13.07 -16.11 -14.39
N GLY A 364 -13.77 -17.16 -14.81
CA GLY A 364 -15.01 -17.58 -14.16
C GLY A 364 -16.16 -16.60 -14.39
N VAL A 365 -16.07 -15.73 -15.40
CA VAL A 365 -17.06 -14.71 -15.76
C VAL A 365 -17.54 -14.97 -17.19
N SER A 366 -18.84 -15.00 -17.41
CA SER A 366 -19.37 -15.30 -18.76
C SER A 366 -18.97 -14.23 -19.79
N ALA A 367 -18.75 -14.64 -21.03
CA ALA A 367 -18.43 -13.75 -22.13
C ALA A 367 -19.50 -12.67 -22.31
N ASP A 368 -20.77 -12.99 -22.14
CA ASP A 368 -21.87 -12.02 -22.22
C ASP A 368 -21.81 -10.97 -21.11
N THR A 369 -21.40 -11.35 -19.90
CA THR A 369 -21.18 -10.39 -18.81
C THR A 369 -20.05 -9.44 -19.14
N ILE A 370 -18.93 -9.94 -19.69
CA ILE A 370 -17.79 -9.11 -20.10
C ILE A 370 -18.22 -8.11 -21.17
N ARG A 371 -18.95 -8.56 -22.23
CA ARG A 371 -19.47 -7.68 -23.29
C ARG A 371 -20.47 -6.65 -22.74
N ARG A 372 -21.35 -7.05 -21.85
CA ARG A 372 -22.31 -6.15 -21.21
C ARG A 372 -21.61 -5.04 -20.44
N ILE A 373 -20.61 -5.36 -19.63
CA ILE A 373 -19.85 -4.37 -18.86
C ILE A 373 -19.09 -3.43 -19.79
N ALA A 374 -18.43 -3.95 -20.84
CA ALA A 374 -17.76 -3.11 -21.84
C ALA A 374 -18.74 -2.14 -22.52
N ALA A 375 -19.93 -2.61 -22.90
CA ALA A 375 -20.96 -1.77 -23.49
C ALA A 375 -21.48 -0.70 -22.51
N GLU A 376 -21.70 -1.05 -21.25
CA GLU A 376 -22.11 -0.11 -20.19
C GLU A 376 -21.03 0.98 -19.98
N LEU A 377 -19.77 0.61 -19.92
CA LEU A 377 -18.65 1.54 -19.83
C LEU A 377 -18.61 2.50 -21.02
N ALA A 378 -18.73 1.95 -22.23
CA ALA A 378 -18.78 2.75 -23.47
C ALA A 378 -19.94 3.75 -23.47
N HIS A 379 -21.14 3.29 -23.09
CA HIS A 379 -22.32 4.13 -23.01
C HIS A 379 -22.14 5.28 -22.00
N VAL A 380 -21.72 4.96 -20.79
CA VAL A 380 -21.57 6.00 -19.74
C VAL A 380 -20.45 6.99 -20.11
N ALA A 381 -19.31 6.49 -20.61
CA ALA A 381 -18.17 7.34 -20.95
C ALA A 381 -18.47 8.30 -22.10
N PHE A 382 -19.18 7.85 -23.15
CA PHE A 382 -19.27 8.61 -24.40
C PHE A 382 -20.66 9.21 -24.67
N GLU A 383 -21.71 8.71 -24.02
CA GLU A 383 -23.08 9.18 -24.21
C GLU A 383 -23.63 9.93 -22.98
N GLN A 384 -23.00 9.77 -21.79
CA GLN A 384 -23.39 10.46 -20.56
C GLN A 384 -22.34 11.47 -20.05
N THR A 385 -21.59 12.08 -20.97
CA THR A 385 -20.52 13.02 -20.64
C THR A 385 -21.02 14.17 -19.76
N ILE A 386 -20.10 14.71 -18.96
CA ILE A 386 -20.34 15.90 -18.12
C ILE A 386 -19.61 17.09 -18.76
N GLU A 387 -20.22 18.24 -18.74
CA GLU A 387 -19.57 19.48 -19.17
C GLU A 387 -19.76 20.53 -18.07
N LEU A 388 -18.67 20.96 -17.44
CA LEU A 388 -18.68 21.98 -16.40
C LEU A 388 -18.34 23.35 -17.02
N PRO A 389 -19.08 24.41 -16.75
CA PRO A 389 -18.81 25.75 -17.27
C PRO A 389 -17.68 26.43 -16.50
N VAL A 390 -16.48 25.84 -16.55
CA VAL A 390 -15.27 26.30 -15.87
C VAL A 390 -14.19 26.53 -16.92
N ALA A 391 -13.78 27.78 -17.07
CA ALA A 391 -12.71 28.14 -17.97
C ALA A 391 -11.34 27.75 -17.36
N TRP A 392 -10.44 27.19 -18.17
CA TRP A 392 -9.11 26.79 -17.76
C TRP A 392 -8.11 26.90 -18.91
N THR A 393 -6.82 26.85 -18.60
CA THR A 393 -5.75 26.92 -19.60
C THR A 393 -4.92 25.65 -19.52
N ASP A 394 -4.70 25.00 -20.67
CA ASP A 394 -3.82 23.82 -20.74
C ASP A 394 -2.33 24.23 -20.78
N TRP A 395 -1.45 23.23 -20.62
CA TRP A 395 -0.01 23.45 -20.59
C TRP A 395 0.54 24.08 -21.87
N ALA A 396 -0.13 23.92 -23.02
CA ALA A 396 0.24 24.53 -24.28
C ALA A 396 -0.25 25.99 -24.41
N GLY A 397 -0.89 26.52 -23.38
CA GLY A 397 -1.43 27.89 -23.38
C GLY A 397 -2.78 28.07 -24.08
N ARG A 398 -3.45 26.98 -24.47
CA ARG A 398 -4.78 27.04 -25.07
C ARG A 398 -5.83 27.19 -23.98
N ARG A 399 -6.69 28.17 -24.17
CA ARG A 399 -7.83 28.42 -23.30
C ARG A 399 -9.01 27.55 -23.70
N HIS A 400 -9.63 26.94 -22.70
CA HIS A 400 -10.86 26.16 -22.78
C HIS A 400 -11.93 26.83 -21.94
N GLU A 401 -13.16 26.91 -22.45
CA GLU A 401 -14.27 27.53 -21.72
C GLU A 401 -15.03 26.56 -20.83
N THR A 402 -14.82 25.26 -21.05
CA THR A 402 -15.48 24.22 -20.28
C THR A 402 -14.50 23.10 -19.91
N ILE A 403 -14.84 22.37 -18.84
CA ILE A 403 -14.15 21.12 -18.46
C ILE A 403 -15.06 19.97 -18.81
N LYS A 404 -14.56 19.05 -19.67
CA LYS A 404 -15.30 17.86 -20.11
C LYS A 404 -14.99 16.68 -19.20
N GLY A 405 -16.04 15.96 -18.75
CA GLY A 405 -15.96 14.81 -17.87
C GLY A 405 -16.45 13.52 -18.50
N ARG A 406 -15.89 12.38 -18.00
CA ARG A 406 -16.28 11.01 -18.30
C ARG A 406 -16.66 10.33 -16.98
N PRO A 407 -17.95 10.15 -16.66
CA PRO A 407 -18.39 9.83 -15.31
C PRO A 407 -18.24 8.36 -14.93
N ILE A 408 -17.06 7.79 -15.20
CA ILE A 408 -16.66 6.44 -14.80
C ILE A 408 -15.47 6.57 -13.87
N SER A 409 -15.54 5.95 -12.72
CA SER A 409 -14.41 5.82 -11.84
C SER A 409 -14.20 4.39 -11.37
N MET A 410 -12.98 4.09 -10.98
CA MET A 410 -12.57 2.78 -10.50
C MET A 410 -11.79 2.94 -9.22
N HIS A 411 -11.92 1.95 -8.35
CA HIS A 411 -11.10 1.85 -7.17
C HIS A 411 -10.64 0.41 -6.99
N ALA A 412 -9.41 0.26 -6.58
CA ALA A 412 -8.81 -1.03 -6.35
C ALA A 412 -7.95 -0.99 -5.10
N MET A 413 -7.80 -2.14 -4.47
CA MET A 413 -6.99 -2.27 -3.28
C MET A 413 -6.16 -3.56 -3.33
N ARG A 414 -5.71 -3.98 -2.18
CA ARG A 414 -4.81 -5.11 -2.01
C ARG A 414 -5.32 -6.41 -2.63
N GLY A 415 -6.62 -6.61 -2.77
CA GLY A 415 -7.20 -7.82 -3.35
C GLY A 415 -6.65 -8.19 -4.72
N ILE A 416 -6.36 -7.18 -5.56
CA ILE A 416 -5.77 -7.40 -6.89
C ILE A 416 -4.24 -7.27 -6.92
N SER A 417 -3.67 -6.56 -5.97
CA SER A 417 -2.23 -6.25 -5.99
C SER A 417 -1.38 -7.31 -5.27
N ALA A 418 -1.96 -8.09 -4.36
CA ALA A 418 -1.23 -9.07 -3.57
C ALA A 418 -1.17 -10.47 -4.23
N HIS A 419 -1.09 -10.50 -5.54
CA HIS A 419 -0.80 -11.65 -6.38
C HIS A 419 0.57 -11.50 -7.05
N SER A 420 1.17 -12.58 -7.47
CA SER A 420 2.44 -12.54 -8.22
C SER A 420 2.32 -11.84 -9.59
N ASN A 421 1.11 -11.67 -10.12
CA ASN A 421 0.82 -10.91 -11.34
C ASN A 421 0.21 -9.52 -11.08
N GLY A 422 0.29 -9.04 -9.85
CA GLY A 422 -0.43 -7.84 -9.40
C GLY A 422 0.03 -6.54 -10.05
N PHE A 423 1.31 -6.41 -10.41
CA PHE A 423 1.83 -5.20 -11.04
C PHE A 423 1.18 -4.94 -12.41
N HIS A 424 1.17 -5.93 -13.28
CA HIS A 424 0.54 -5.80 -14.61
C HIS A 424 -0.98 -5.71 -14.52
N THR A 425 -1.60 -6.35 -13.53
CA THR A 425 -3.04 -6.19 -13.24
C THR A 425 -3.39 -4.73 -12.90
N CYS A 426 -2.61 -4.09 -12.03
CA CYS A 426 -2.81 -2.68 -11.70
C CYS A 426 -2.60 -1.76 -12.91
N ARG A 427 -1.59 -2.04 -13.74
CA ARG A 427 -1.36 -1.31 -14.99
C ARG A 427 -2.50 -1.48 -16.00
N ALA A 428 -3.09 -2.68 -16.09
CA ALA A 428 -4.22 -2.94 -16.97
C ALA A 428 -5.46 -2.12 -16.57
N ILE A 429 -5.74 -1.97 -15.29
CA ILE A 429 -6.86 -1.12 -14.82
C ILE A 429 -6.58 0.35 -15.16
N HIS A 430 -5.36 0.83 -14.98
CA HIS A 430 -5.01 2.20 -15.39
C HIS A 430 -5.07 2.38 -16.91
N LEU A 431 -4.67 1.37 -17.68
CA LEU A 431 -4.85 1.38 -19.14
C LEU A 431 -6.32 1.54 -19.54
N LEU A 432 -7.21 0.77 -18.91
CA LEU A 432 -8.66 0.88 -19.15
C LEU A 432 -9.18 2.30 -18.86
N GLN A 433 -8.79 2.88 -17.72
CA GLN A 433 -9.17 4.25 -17.36
C GLN A 433 -8.65 5.28 -18.39
N VAL A 434 -7.43 5.13 -18.87
CA VAL A 434 -6.83 6.06 -19.86
C VAL A 434 -7.50 5.93 -21.21
N LEU A 435 -7.80 4.71 -21.68
CA LEU A 435 -8.51 4.50 -22.95
C LEU A 435 -9.91 5.11 -22.94
N LEU A 436 -10.60 5.08 -21.80
CA LEU A 436 -11.90 5.71 -21.62
C LEU A 436 -11.81 7.24 -21.40
N GLY A 437 -10.60 7.81 -21.21
CA GLY A 437 -10.41 9.22 -20.90
C GLY A 437 -10.96 9.64 -19.54
N THR A 438 -10.91 8.76 -18.52
CA THR A 438 -11.54 8.98 -17.20
C THR A 438 -10.58 9.40 -16.11
N VAL A 439 -9.29 9.59 -16.40
CA VAL A 439 -8.30 10.01 -15.41
C VAL A 439 -8.27 11.52 -15.27
N ASP A 440 -8.49 11.98 -14.07
CA ASP A 440 -8.49 13.37 -13.60
C ASP A 440 -9.47 14.30 -14.34
N VAL A 441 -10.65 13.78 -14.62
CA VAL A 441 -11.77 14.50 -15.25
C VAL A 441 -13.00 14.45 -14.34
N PRO A 442 -14.00 15.32 -14.53
CA PRO A 442 -15.27 15.24 -13.83
C PRO A 442 -15.92 13.86 -13.94
N GLY A 443 -16.26 13.28 -12.81
CA GLY A 443 -16.85 11.95 -12.69
C GLY A 443 -15.87 10.77 -12.78
N GLY A 444 -14.59 11.04 -13.03
CA GLY A 444 -13.53 10.05 -13.17
C GLY A 444 -12.74 9.78 -11.90
N PHE A 445 -11.63 9.07 -12.05
CA PHE A 445 -10.57 8.97 -11.04
C PHE A 445 -9.84 10.30 -10.96
N ARG A 446 -9.61 10.82 -9.76
CA ARG A 446 -8.99 12.13 -9.56
C ARG A 446 -7.73 12.03 -8.71
N PHE A 447 -6.67 12.73 -9.14
CA PHE A 447 -5.44 12.80 -8.36
C PHE A 447 -5.61 13.63 -7.09
N LYS A 448 -5.05 13.10 -6.00
CA LYS A 448 -4.84 13.85 -4.76
C LYS A 448 -3.46 14.51 -4.79
N PRO A 449 -3.30 15.80 -4.57
CA PRO A 449 -1.98 16.39 -4.43
C PRO A 449 -1.12 15.65 -3.39
N PRO A 450 0.17 15.40 -3.63
CA PRO A 450 1.07 15.97 -4.64
C PRO A 450 1.12 15.23 -5.98
N TYR A 451 0.10 14.50 -6.33
CA TYR A 451 0.04 13.73 -7.58
C TYR A 451 -0.78 14.50 -8.66
N PRO A 452 -0.59 14.24 -9.96
CA PRO A 452 0.32 13.25 -10.54
C PRO A 452 1.79 13.68 -10.49
N ARG A 453 2.66 12.67 -10.59
CA ARG A 453 4.12 12.85 -10.77
C ARG A 453 4.52 12.44 -12.19
N PRO A 454 5.70 12.88 -12.68
CA PRO A 454 6.25 12.36 -13.93
C PRO A 454 6.29 10.83 -13.96
N ALA A 455 5.99 10.23 -15.10
CA ALA A 455 6.07 8.81 -15.35
C ALA A 455 7.16 8.54 -16.42
N PRO A 456 8.23 7.82 -16.14
CA PRO A 456 8.55 7.13 -14.87
C PRO A 456 8.88 8.10 -13.74
N PRO A 457 8.60 7.70 -12.48
CA PRO A 457 8.84 8.56 -11.34
C PRO A 457 10.32 8.67 -10.98
N GLY A 458 10.69 9.67 -10.18
CA GLY A 458 12.00 9.84 -9.54
C GLY A 458 11.83 10.19 -8.07
N PRO A 459 12.92 10.27 -7.28
CA PRO A 459 14.33 10.02 -7.60
C PRO A 459 14.72 8.53 -7.62
N LYS A 460 15.99 8.25 -8.01
CA LYS A 460 16.55 6.89 -8.03
C LYS A 460 16.93 6.42 -6.62
N PRO A 461 16.95 5.08 -6.36
CA PRO A 461 17.42 4.55 -5.09
C PRO A 461 18.94 4.74 -4.95
N ALA A 462 19.40 5.08 -3.73
CA ALA A 462 20.80 5.17 -3.38
C ALA A 462 21.30 3.86 -2.74
N GLY A 463 22.61 3.60 -2.82
CA GLY A 463 23.25 2.42 -2.20
C GLY A 463 24.08 1.57 -3.15
N LYS A 464 24.43 2.10 -4.31
CA LYS A 464 25.34 1.43 -5.26
C LYS A 464 26.78 1.42 -4.74
N ASP A 465 27.21 2.50 -4.12
CA ASP A 465 28.54 2.67 -3.49
C ASP A 465 28.34 2.93 -1.99
N VAL A 466 28.58 1.92 -1.17
CA VAL A 466 28.47 1.98 0.29
C VAL A 466 29.84 2.00 0.91
N ARG A 467 30.13 3.05 1.71
CA ARG A 467 31.44 3.25 2.36
C ARG A 467 31.30 3.44 3.87
N PRO A 468 32.23 2.92 4.66
CA PRO A 468 32.29 3.18 6.08
C PRO A 468 32.20 4.68 6.42
N MET A 469 31.45 5.02 7.45
CA MET A 469 31.27 6.37 7.99
C MET A 469 30.68 7.41 7.01
N THR A 470 30.23 6.99 5.82
CA THR A 470 29.74 7.89 4.76
C THR A 470 28.24 7.72 4.58
N PRO A 471 27.42 8.79 4.60
CA PRO A 471 26.02 8.74 4.20
C PRO A 471 25.84 8.28 2.75
N LEU A 472 24.67 7.77 2.43
CA LEU A 472 24.30 7.49 1.04
C LEU A 472 24.10 8.81 0.27
N GLU A 473 24.37 8.78 -1.03
CA GLU A 473 24.11 9.91 -1.94
C GLU A 473 22.63 9.94 -2.35
N GLY A 474 21.70 9.97 -1.40
CA GLY A 474 20.27 10.00 -1.59
C GLY A 474 19.52 9.07 -0.64
N MET A 475 18.25 8.84 -0.94
CA MET A 475 17.41 7.95 -0.12
C MET A 475 17.59 6.50 -0.54
N PRO A 476 17.53 5.53 0.41
CA PRO A 476 17.67 4.11 0.09
C PRO A 476 16.49 3.53 -0.72
N LEU A 477 15.34 4.24 -0.72
CA LEU A 477 14.19 3.90 -1.54
C LEU A 477 14.00 4.91 -2.65
N GLY A 478 13.62 4.43 -3.85
CA GLY A 478 13.47 5.26 -5.03
C GLY A 478 12.85 4.50 -6.20
N PHE A 479 13.05 5.03 -7.40
CA PHE A 479 12.45 4.50 -8.62
C PHE A 479 13.51 4.24 -9.68
N VAL A 480 13.44 3.08 -10.31
CA VAL A 480 14.39 2.61 -11.32
C VAL A 480 13.82 2.88 -12.72
N CYS A 481 14.65 3.45 -13.61
CA CYS A 481 14.26 3.78 -14.99
C CYS A 481 14.95 2.90 -16.03
N GLY A 482 15.77 1.95 -15.61
CA GLY A 482 16.48 1.01 -16.46
C GLY A 482 17.56 0.24 -15.70
N PRO A 483 18.23 -0.73 -16.36
CA PRO A 483 19.23 -1.59 -15.72
C PRO A 483 20.38 -0.84 -15.05
N ASP A 484 20.78 0.32 -15.57
CA ASP A 484 21.87 1.13 -15.00
C ASP A 484 21.55 1.67 -13.59
N ASP A 485 20.29 1.70 -13.21
CA ASP A 485 19.83 2.17 -11.90
C ASP A 485 19.77 1.06 -10.85
N LEU A 486 19.99 -0.20 -11.24
CA LEU A 486 19.95 -1.33 -10.31
C LEU A 486 21.07 -1.24 -9.27
N LEU A 487 20.78 -1.68 -8.07
CA LEU A 487 21.72 -1.81 -6.95
C LEU A 487 22.33 -3.21 -6.96
N VAL A 488 23.17 -3.46 -7.98
CA VAL A 488 23.90 -4.71 -8.19
C VAL A 488 25.38 -4.40 -8.42
N ASP A 489 26.24 -5.35 -8.10
CA ASP A 489 27.67 -5.29 -8.41
C ASP A 489 27.96 -5.65 -9.88
N GLY A 490 29.23 -5.68 -10.27
CA GLY A 490 29.65 -6.02 -11.64
C GLY A 490 29.31 -7.44 -12.07
N ALA A 491 29.04 -8.35 -11.15
CA ALA A 491 28.61 -9.72 -11.40
C ALA A 491 27.08 -9.85 -11.43
N GLY A 492 26.34 -8.77 -11.15
CA GLY A 492 24.88 -8.78 -11.04
C GLY A 492 24.36 -9.20 -9.65
N THR A 493 25.24 -9.34 -8.66
CA THR A 493 24.86 -9.69 -7.28
C THR A 493 24.20 -8.50 -6.59
N PRO A 494 23.04 -8.69 -5.90
CA PRO A 494 22.40 -7.61 -5.18
C PRO A 494 23.29 -6.99 -4.09
N THR A 495 23.28 -5.66 -3.97
CA THR A 495 23.98 -4.95 -2.90
C THR A 495 23.15 -4.76 -1.64
N ARG A 496 21.84 -5.09 -1.70
CA ARG A 496 20.89 -5.03 -0.59
C ARG A 496 20.54 -6.42 -0.08
N ILE A 497 20.36 -6.53 1.23
CA ILE A 497 19.97 -7.80 1.87
C ILE A 497 18.56 -8.26 1.46
N ASP A 498 17.65 -7.33 1.18
CA ASP A 498 16.29 -7.65 0.72
C ASP A 498 16.20 -7.94 -0.77
N LYS A 499 17.31 -7.76 -1.51
CA LYS A 499 17.45 -7.92 -2.96
C LYS A 499 16.55 -6.99 -3.79
N ALA A 500 16.01 -5.93 -3.17
CA ALA A 500 15.31 -4.89 -3.89
C ALA A 500 16.23 -4.17 -4.89
N TYR A 501 15.67 -3.68 -5.99
CA TYR A 501 16.40 -3.02 -7.07
C TYR A 501 17.52 -3.90 -7.67
N SER A 502 17.23 -5.18 -7.77
CA SER A 502 18.08 -6.15 -8.44
C SER A 502 17.32 -6.84 -9.56
N TRP A 503 17.94 -7.80 -10.22
CA TRP A 503 17.30 -8.60 -11.25
C TRP A 503 16.14 -9.47 -10.71
N GLU A 504 16.09 -9.71 -9.39
CA GLU A 504 14.98 -10.44 -8.76
C GLU A 504 13.71 -9.59 -8.61
N ALA A 505 13.85 -8.28 -8.34
CA ALA A 505 12.75 -7.32 -8.20
C ALA A 505 13.20 -5.92 -8.63
N PRO A 506 13.24 -5.64 -9.95
CA PRO A 506 13.81 -4.41 -10.47
C PRO A 506 13.12 -3.12 -10.02
N LEU A 507 11.80 -3.12 -9.91
CA LEU A 507 11.00 -1.94 -9.58
C LEU A 507 10.50 -1.95 -8.13
N ALA A 508 11.27 -2.48 -7.20
CA ALA A 508 10.91 -2.66 -5.78
C ALA A 508 10.91 -1.35 -4.97
N ALA A 509 10.07 -0.40 -5.35
CA ALA A 509 10.06 0.99 -4.87
C ALA A 509 10.01 1.17 -3.33
N HIS A 510 9.61 0.16 -2.57
CA HIS A 510 9.53 0.21 -1.09
C HIS A 510 10.45 -0.80 -0.39
N GLY A 511 11.33 -1.48 -1.12
CA GLY A 511 12.09 -2.62 -0.59
C GLY A 511 11.23 -3.87 -0.39
N LEU A 512 11.87 -4.98 0.01
CA LEU A 512 11.21 -6.27 0.21
C LEU A 512 11.29 -6.71 1.67
N MET A 513 10.53 -6.06 2.54
CA MET A 513 10.57 -6.31 4.00
C MET A 513 10.39 -7.81 4.35
N HIS A 514 9.55 -8.54 3.60
CA HIS A 514 9.24 -9.94 3.86
C HIS A 514 10.39 -10.91 3.55
N SER A 515 11.37 -10.52 2.74
CA SER A 515 12.55 -11.35 2.41
C SER A 515 13.75 -11.13 3.34
N VAL A 516 13.77 -10.03 4.12
CA VAL A 516 14.93 -9.62 4.93
C VAL A 516 15.37 -10.70 5.91
N ILE A 517 14.44 -11.28 6.68
CA ILE A 517 14.77 -12.28 7.71
C ILE A 517 15.36 -13.54 7.07
N ARG A 518 14.75 -14.03 5.99
CA ARG A 518 15.27 -15.21 5.28
C ARG A 518 16.67 -14.98 4.72
N ASN A 519 16.86 -13.87 4.02
CA ASN A 519 18.14 -13.55 3.41
C ASN A 519 19.23 -13.32 4.47
N ALA A 520 18.90 -12.63 5.55
CA ALA A 520 19.80 -12.44 6.69
C ALA A 520 20.19 -13.75 7.35
N TRP A 521 19.23 -14.66 7.57
CA TRP A 521 19.47 -16.00 8.11
C TRP A 521 20.34 -16.85 7.18
N ALA A 522 20.09 -16.80 5.88
CA ALA A 522 20.85 -17.52 4.88
C ALA A 522 22.25 -16.91 4.63
N GLY A 523 22.46 -15.63 4.98
CA GLY A 523 23.66 -14.88 4.62
C GLY A 523 23.73 -14.57 3.13
N ASP A 524 22.60 -14.39 2.46
CA ASP A 524 22.49 -14.19 1.01
C ASP A 524 21.87 -12.81 0.72
N PRO A 525 22.60 -11.91 0.05
CA PRO A 525 23.92 -12.05 -0.57
C PRO A 525 25.11 -11.91 0.39
N TYR A 526 24.89 -11.57 1.65
CA TYR A 526 25.93 -11.44 2.68
C TYR A 526 25.32 -11.55 4.09
N ARG A 527 26.18 -11.77 5.08
CA ARG A 527 25.77 -11.80 6.49
C ARG A 527 25.62 -10.40 7.04
N ILE A 528 24.47 -10.12 7.71
CA ILE A 528 24.27 -8.91 8.50
C ILE A 528 24.78 -9.12 9.94
N ASP A 529 24.95 -8.02 10.67
CA ASP A 529 25.24 -8.00 12.10
C ASP A 529 23.98 -7.73 12.92
N THR A 530 23.26 -6.65 12.55
CA THR A 530 22.09 -6.19 13.32
C THR A 530 20.87 -6.06 12.43
N LEU A 531 19.75 -6.60 12.93
CA LEU A 531 18.42 -6.38 12.41
C LEU A 531 17.67 -5.41 13.32
N LEU A 532 17.36 -4.21 12.81
CA LEU A 532 16.52 -3.22 13.49
C LEU A 532 15.11 -3.28 12.91
N MET A 533 14.13 -3.54 13.77
CA MET A 533 12.72 -3.63 13.39
C MET A 533 11.86 -2.64 14.18
N TYR A 534 10.89 -2.04 13.52
CA TYR A 534 9.90 -1.19 14.15
C TYR A 534 8.48 -1.58 13.78
N MET A 535 7.62 -1.79 14.79
CA MET A 535 6.18 -2.06 14.63
C MET A 535 5.85 -3.15 13.60
N SER A 536 6.61 -4.23 13.59
CA SER A 536 6.52 -5.27 12.57
C SER A 536 6.42 -6.64 13.26
N ASN A 537 5.20 -7.18 13.34
CA ASN A 537 4.95 -8.44 14.05
C ASN A 537 5.31 -9.65 13.19
N MET A 538 6.61 -9.80 12.88
CA MET A 538 7.15 -10.81 11.97
C MET A 538 6.99 -12.24 12.48
N ALA A 539 6.97 -12.44 13.78
CA ALA A 539 6.76 -13.75 14.38
C ALA A 539 5.28 -14.17 14.41
N TRP A 540 4.41 -13.44 13.73
CA TRP A 540 2.98 -13.75 13.64
C TRP A 540 2.40 -13.42 12.26
N ASN A 541 1.73 -12.31 12.07
CA ASN A 541 0.97 -12.00 10.87
C ASN A 541 1.70 -11.12 9.86
N SER A 542 2.93 -10.72 10.13
CA SER A 542 3.73 -9.88 9.21
C SER A 542 4.78 -10.68 8.44
N SER A 543 4.65 -11.99 8.36
CA SER A 543 5.48 -12.87 7.55
C SER A 543 4.64 -13.86 6.78
N MET A 544 5.15 -14.29 5.65
CA MET A 544 4.80 -15.56 5.03
C MET A 544 5.54 -16.67 5.77
N ASN A 545 4.98 -17.86 5.82
CA ASN A 545 5.60 -18.99 6.50
C ASN A 545 6.09 -18.63 7.92
N THR A 546 5.15 -18.26 8.78
CA THR A 546 5.46 -17.72 10.12
C THR A 546 6.32 -18.65 10.97
N VAL A 547 6.10 -19.96 10.87
CA VAL A 547 6.87 -20.95 11.65
C VAL A 547 8.33 -20.98 11.20
N GLU A 548 8.60 -20.93 9.90
CA GLU A 548 9.96 -20.80 9.39
C GLU A 548 10.61 -19.48 9.79
N THR A 549 9.84 -18.40 9.82
CA THR A 549 10.33 -17.11 10.30
C THR A 549 10.77 -17.21 11.77
N ILE A 550 9.97 -17.83 12.63
CA ILE A 550 10.34 -18.07 14.03
C ILE A 550 11.60 -18.91 14.13
N ARG A 551 11.70 -19.99 13.34
CA ARG A 551 12.89 -20.85 13.28
C ARG A 551 14.13 -20.03 12.88
N MET A 552 14.04 -19.24 11.82
CA MET A 552 15.15 -18.39 11.36
C MET A 552 15.63 -17.38 12.40
N LEU A 553 14.69 -16.81 13.18
CA LEU A 553 15.03 -15.87 14.26
C LEU A 553 15.76 -16.55 15.44
N THR A 554 15.60 -17.86 15.64
CA THR A 554 16.17 -18.61 16.76
C THR A 554 17.31 -19.54 16.35
N ASP A 555 17.56 -19.71 15.05
CA ASP A 555 18.56 -20.62 14.53
C ASP A 555 19.99 -20.16 14.82
N LYS A 556 20.87 -21.13 15.08
CA LYS A 556 22.26 -20.93 15.43
C LYS A 556 23.18 -21.57 14.40
N ASP A 557 24.36 -21.02 14.27
CA ASP A 557 25.42 -21.63 13.48
C ASP A 557 26.19 -22.70 14.27
N ALA A 558 27.20 -23.28 13.64
CA ALA A 558 28.02 -24.34 14.23
C ALA A 558 28.83 -23.89 15.47
N SER A 559 29.05 -22.56 15.65
CA SER A 559 29.71 -22.00 16.84
C SER A 559 28.74 -21.80 18.01
N GLY A 560 27.45 -21.98 17.78
CA GLY A 560 26.40 -21.75 18.79
C GLY A 560 25.89 -20.31 18.82
N ASP A 561 26.34 -19.45 17.90
CA ASP A 561 25.88 -18.07 17.78
C ASP A 561 24.63 -17.98 16.89
N TYR A 562 23.75 -17.04 17.17
CA TYR A 562 22.58 -16.82 16.31
C TYR A 562 23.01 -16.38 14.90
N LYS A 563 22.40 -16.96 13.87
CA LYS A 563 22.70 -16.64 12.47
C LYS A 563 22.38 -15.19 12.13
N ILE A 564 21.39 -14.58 12.78
CA ILE A 564 21.16 -13.14 12.84
C ILE A 564 21.70 -12.68 14.19
N PRO A 565 22.90 -12.09 14.30
CA PRO A 565 23.61 -11.97 15.56
C PRO A 565 22.88 -11.10 16.60
N PHE A 566 22.23 -10.01 16.17
CA PHE A 566 21.56 -9.12 17.10
C PHE A 566 20.26 -8.54 16.52
N ILE A 567 19.21 -8.48 17.34
CA ILE A 567 17.91 -7.97 16.96
C ILE A 567 17.51 -6.84 17.92
N ILE A 568 17.34 -5.64 17.38
CA ILE A 568 16.74 -4.50 18.07
C ILE A 568 15.29 -4.40 17.59
N TYR A 569 14.35 -4.40 18.52
CA TYR A 569 12.94 -4.29 18.19
C TYR A 569 12.25 -3.19 18.98
N SER A 570 11.55 -2.29 18.29
CA SER A 570 10.75 -1.27 18.94
C SER A 570 9.26 -1.51 18.68
N ASP A 571 8.49 -1.57 19.77
CA ASP A 571 7.02 -1.72 19.76
C ASP A 571 6.46 -1.06 21.04
N ALA A 572 5.20 -0.67 21.02
CA ALA A 572 4.49 -0.19 22.20
C ALA A 572 3.95 -1.34 23.05
N TYR A 573 3.85 -2.54 22.50
CA TYR A 573 3.18 -3.69 23.10
C TYR A 573 4.09 -4.92 23.11
N TYR A 574 3.85 -5.81 24.07
CA TYR A 574 4.48 -7.11 24.13
C TYR A 574 3.85 -8.04 23.09
N SER A 575 4.15 -7.77 21.81
CA SER A 575 3.66 -8.55 20.66
C SER A 575 4.40 -9.90 20.54
N GLU A 576 3.93 -10.75 19.63
CA GLU A 576 4.51 -12.07 19.38
C GLU A 576 5.97 -12.02 18.93
N THR A 577 6.45 -10.89 18.44
CA THR A 577 7.84 -10.71 17.98
C THR A 577 8.79 -10.31 19.12
N VAL A 578 8.29 -9.69 20.19
CA VAL A 578 9.12 -9.23 21.31
C VAL A 578 10.02 -10.33 21.90
N PRO A 579 9.54 -11.57 22.14
CA PRO A 579 10.39 -12.63 22.69
C PRO A 579 11.62 -12.99 21.87
N PHE A 580 11.67 -12.59 20.59
CA PHE A 580 12.78 -12.88 19.69
C PHE A 580 13.80 -11.75 19.57
N ALA A 581 13.55 -10.62 20.20
CA ALA A 581 14.51 -9.51 20.23
C ALA A 581 15.59 -9.70 21.29
N ASP A 582 16.77 -9.11 21.04
CA ASP A 582 17.85 -9.03 22.04
C ASP A 582 17.75 -7.74 22.85
N LEU A 583 17.34 -6.65 22.21
CA LEU A 583 17.09 -5.35 22.83
C LEU A 583 15.70 -4.86 22.40
N VAL A 584 14.84 -4.58 23.37
CA VAL A 584 13.50 -4.03 23.14
C VAL A 584 13.47 -2.56 23.57
N LEU A 585 13.08 -1.69 22.65
CA LEU A 585 12.93 -0.25 22.87
C LEU A 585 11.43 0.07 22.90
N PRO A 586 10.83 0.31 24.08
CA PRO A 586 9.40 0.49 24.22
C PRO A 586 8.94 1.84 23.65
N ASP A 587 8.02 1.77 22.69
CA ASP A 587 7.39 2.93 22.08
C ASP A 587 6.17 3.42 22.89
N THR A 588 5.75 4.63 22.61
CA THR A 588 4.50 5.22 23.11
C THR A 588 3.29 4.79 22.29
N THR A 589 2.09 4.99 22.83
CA THR A 589 0.87 4.94 22.02
C THR A 589 0.74 6.20 21.16
N TYR A 590 -0.12 6.15 20.15
CA TYR A 590 -0.36 7.29 19.27
C TYR A 590 -1.00 8.52 19.97
N LEU A 591 -1.53 8.37 21.18
CA LEU A 591 -2.08 9.45 21.99
C LEU A 591 -1.02 10.17 22.82
N GLU A 592 0.20 9.63 22.88
CA GLU A 592 1.30 10.08 23.72
C GLU A 592 2.48 10.67 22.90
N ARG A 593 2.36 10.82 21.60
CA ARG A 593 3.46 11.23 20.73
C ARG A 593 3.08 12.18 19.61
N HIS A 594 4.08 12.82 19.04
CA HIS A 594 3.95 13.51 17.76
C HIS A 594 4.13 12.53 16.59
N ASP A 595 3.30 12.67 15.56
CA ASP A 595 3.50 12.09 14.24
C ASP A 595 3.18 13.16 13.18
N CYS A 596 3.94 13.12 12.09
CA CYS A 596 3.73 13.99 10.93
C CYS A 596 3.06 13.19 9.82
N ILE A 597 1.82 13.54 9.48
CA ILE A 597 1.10 12.95 8.35
C ILE A 597 1.20 13.95 7.21
N SER A 598 2.36 13.95 6.60
CA SER A 598 2.73 14.97 5.64
C SER A 598 2.16 14.70 4.26
N LEU A 599 1.92 15.77 3.54
CA LEU A 599 1.54 15.77 2.14
C LEU A 599 2.49 14.96 1.25
N LEU A 600 3.76 14.91 1.61
CA LEU A 600 4.79 14.24 0.81
C LEU A 600 5.00 12.76 1.16
N ASP A 601 4.67 12.35 2.40
CA ASP A 601 4.88 10.99 2.89
C ASP A 601 3.61 10.17 2.96
N ARG A 602 2.62 10.74 3.63
CA ARG A 602 1.34 10.11 3.93
C ARG A 602 0.23 11.13 3.83
N PRO A 603 -0.07 11.62 2.63
CA PRO A 603 -1.01 12.71 2.46
C PRO A 603 -2.40 12.35 2.96
N ILE A 604 -3.06 13.35 3.55
CA ILE A 604 -4.50 13.30 3.83
C ILE A 604 -5.29 14.11 2.82
N SER A 605 -4.65 14.56 1.76
CA SER A 605 -5.25 15.35 0.69
C SER A 605 -6.52 14.72 0.13
N HIS A 606 -7.42 15.53 -0.31
CA HIS A 606 -8.50 15.14 -1.20
C HIS A 606 -8.25 15.73 -2.61
N ALA A 607 -9.01 15.30 -3.60
CA ALA A 607 -8.75 15.69 -4.99
C ALA A 607 -8.91 17.19 -5.25
N ASP A 608 -9.68 17.89 -4.41
CA ASP A 608 -9.91 19.33 -4.52
C ASP A 608 -8.89 20.20 -3.77
N GLY A 609 -7.88 19.58 -3.13
CA GLY A 609 -6.84 20.34 -2.47
C GLY A 609 -5.84 19.51 -1.66
N PRO A 610 -4.62 20.06 -1.48
CA PRO A 610 -3.62 19.43 -0.61
C PRO A 610 -3.99 19.57 0.87
N GLY A 611 -3.54 18.60 1.66
CA GLY A 611 -3.73 18.60 3.10
C GLY A 611 -2.70 17.81 3.85
N ASP A 612 -2.34 18.31 5.02
CA ASP A 612 -1.48 17.66 6.01
C ASP A 612 -2.22 17.49 7.32
N ALA A 613 -1.73 16.57 8.15
CA ALA A 613 -2.17 16.44 9.53
C ALA A 613 -1.01 16.12 10.47
N ILE A 614 -1.25 16.32 11.75
CA ILE A 614 -0.35 15.87 12.81
C ILE A 614 -1.11 15.01 13.82
N ARG A 615 -0.35 14.19 14.54
CA ARG A 615 -0.69 13.78 15.90
C ARG A 615 0.15 14.59 16.86
N HIS A 616 -0.39 14.82 18.01
CA HIS A 616 0.34 15.42 19.11
C HIS A 616 -0.03 14.69 20.42
N PRO A 617 0.81 14.71 21.44
CA PRO A 617 0.47 14.12 22.73
C PRO A 617 -0.81 14.76 23.29
N VAL A 618 -1.79 13.94 23.58
CA VAL A 618 -3.03 14.39 24.26
C VAL A 618 -3.03 14.00 25.73
N VAL A 619 -2.21 13.01 26.08
CA VAL A 619 -1.89 12.59 27.45
C VAL A 619 -0.40 12.28 27.53
N GLU A 620 0.17 12.44 28.72
CA GLU A 620 1.57 12.04 28.97
C GLU A 620 1.66 10.53 29.23
N PRO A 621 2.79 9.89 28.88
CA PRO A 621 3.06 8.50 29.23
C PRO A 621 3.05 8.29 30.74
N ASP A 622 2.40 7.22 31.18
CA ASP A 622 2.38 6.80 32.60
C ASP A 622 3.48 5.78 32.94
N ARG A 623 4.46 5.60 32.04
CA ARG A 623 5.53 4.59 32.10
C ARG A 623 6.81 5.11 31.41
N ASP A 624 7.92 4.39 31.61
CA ASP A 624 9.24 4.76 31.09
C ASP A 624 9.41 4.33 29.62
N VAL A 625 8.64 4.96 28.72
CA VAL A 625 8.63 4.73 27.28
C VAL A 625 8.95 6.02 26.52
N ARG A 626 9.49 5.91 25.34
CA ARG A 626 9.84 7.07 24.50
C ARG A 626 9.33 6.90 23.07
N PRO A 627 8.85 7.96 22.41
CA PRO A 627 8.45 7.91 21.02
C PRO A 627 9.59 7.40 20.14
N PHE A 628 9.33 6.39 19.33
CA PHE A 628 10.35 5.78 18.47
C PHE A 628 11.09 6.81 17.61
N GLN A 629 10.39 7.81 17.08
CA GLN A 629 10.98 8.87 16.27
C GLN A 629 12.02 9.68 17.05
N SER A 630 11.73 10.00 18.31
CA SER A 630 12.68 10.70 19.19
C SER A 630 13.87 9.81 19.57
N VAL A 631 13.62 8.51 19.77
CA VAL A 631 14.69 7.51 19.98
C VAL A 631 15.64 7.46 18.76
N MET A 632 15.11 7.46 17.54
CA MET A 632 15.94 7.49 16.33
C MET A 632 16.74 8.79 16.16
N ILE A 633 16.18 9.93 16.54
CA ILE A 633 16.87 11.21 16.54
C ILE A 633 18.03 11.20 17.53
N GLU A 634 17.80 10.74 18.76
CA GLU A 634 18.84 10.62 19.79
C GLU A 634 19.93 9.62 19.37
N LEU A 635 19.57 8.45 18.86
CA LEU A 635 20.55 7.50 18.30
C LEU A 635 21.35 8.13 17.15
N GLY A 636 20.69 8.88 16.26
CA GLY A 636 21.35 9.58 15.17
C GLY A 636 22.41 10.58 15.67
N ALA A 637 22.08 11.33 16.72
CA ALA A 637 23.00 12.27 17.35
C ALA A 637 24.17 11.55 18.05
N ARG A 638 23.90 10.50 18.84
CA ARG A 638 24.92 9.69 19.53
C ARG A 638 25.88 9.00 18.56
N LEU A 639 25.39 8.60 17.39
CA LEU A 639 26.20 8.01 16.30
C LEU A 639 26.97 9.08 15.48
N GLY A 640 26.76 10.37 15.75
CA GLY A 640 27.35 11.44 14.96
C GLY A 640 26.92 11.42 13.50
N LEU A 641 25.66 11.09 13.21
CA LEU A 641 25.15 11.10 11.84
C LEU A 641 25.05 12.54 11.33
N PRO A 642 25.63 12.89 10.15
CA PRO A 642 25.70 14.28 9.69
C PRO A 642 24.38 15.02 9.64
N GLY A 643 23.28 14.34 9.34
CA GLY A 643 21.94 14.93 9.33
C GLY A 643 21.34 15.19 10.73
N PHE A 644 21.96 14.66 11.80
CA PHE A 644 21.46 14.69 13.18
C PHE A 644 22.36 15.44 14.17
N VAL A 645 23.54 15.88 13.74
CA VAL A 645 24.44 16.72 14.52
C VAL A 645 24.75 18.02 13.78
N ASN A 646 25.05 19.06 14.53
CA ASN A 646 25.59 20.32 14.04
C ASN A 646 27.09 20.22 13.76
N ALA A 647 27.70 21.27 13.23
CA ALA A 647 29.12 21.32 12.93
C ALA A 647 30.02 21.18 14.18
N ASP A 648 29.50 21.53 15.35
CA ASP A 648 30.13 21.37 16.65
C ASP A 648 29.96 19.96 17.28
N GLY A 649 29.25 19.07 16.59
CA GLY A 649 28.96 17.71 17.06
C GLY A 649 27.79 17.59 18.04
N LEU A 650 27.14 18.70 18.37
CA LEU A 650 25.94 18.67 19.23
C LEU A 650 24.71 18.22 18.45
N ALA A 651 23.73 17.67 19.17
CA ALA A 651 22.47 17.24 18.58
C ALA A 651 21.76 18.39 17.84
N LYS A 652 21.41 18.15 16.58
CA LYS A 652 20.72 19.12 15.71
C LYS A 652 19.26 19.28 16.07
N TYR A 653 18.62 18.20 16.48
CA TYR A 653 17.20 18.18 16.90
C TYR A 653 17.10 17.65 18.31
N ARG A 654 16.26 18.30 19.12
CA ARG A 654 15.97 17.88 20.50
C ARG A 654 15.11 16.62 20.55
N ASP A 655 14.09 16.58 19.71
CA ASP A 655 13.07 15.53 19.63
C ASP A 655 12.37 15.55 18.25
N TYR A 656 11.35 14.70 18.09
CA TYR A 656 10.64 14.63 16.81
C TYR A 656 9.74 15.86 16.53
N ALA A 657 9.22 16.53 17.56
CA ALA A 657 8.47 17.77 17.38
C ALA A 657 9.37 18.88 16.81
N ASP A 658 10.58 18.99 17.34
CA ASP A 658 11.61 19.90 16.84
C ASP A 658 12.05 19.55 15.40
N TYR A 659 12.19 18.24 15.11
CA TYR A 659 12.48 17.76 13.75
C TYR A 659 11.38 18.14 12.75
N ILE A 660 10.10 18.00 13.10
CA ILE A 660 8.97 18.34 12.21
C ILE A 660 9.05 19.81 11.78
N VAL A 661 9.43 20.70 12.69
CA VAL A 661 9.50 22.14 12.43
C VAL A 661 10.77 22.51 11.65
N ASN A 662 11.92 22.00 12.09
CA ASN A 662 13.23 22.52 11.67
C ASN A 662 13.92 21.69 10.58
N HIS A 663 13.47 20.45 10.33
CA HIS A 663 14.05 19.67 9.23
C HIS A 663 13.64 20.21 7.87
N GLU A 664 14.60 20.25 6.96
CA GLU A 664 14.34 20.55 5.55
C GLU A 664 14.71 19.34 4.68
N ARG A 665 13.76 18.91 3.87
CA ARG A 665 13.98 17.87 2.85
C ARG A 665 14.81 18.40 1.69
N THR A 666 14.52 19.62 1.30
CA THR A 666 15.24 20.46 0.37
C THR A 666 15.17 21.89 0.91
N PRO A 667 16.05 22.81 0.51
CA PRO A 667 16.04 24.17 1.02
C PRO A 667 14.66 24.82 0.96
N GLY A 668 14.15 25.23 2.11
CA GLY A 668 12.86 25.86 2.31
C GLY A 668 11.65 24.92 2.34
N ILE A 669 11.79 23.60 2.16
CA ILE A 669 10.67 22.65 2.18
C ILE A 669 10.83 21.70 3.37
N GLY A 670 9.95 21.83 4.36
CA GLY A 670 9.92 20.99 5.53
C GLY A 670 9.05 19.73 5.39
N PRO A 671 8.88 18.99 6.49
CA PRO A 671 7.97 17.84 6.53
C PRO A 671 6.50 18.21 6.34
N LEU A 672 6.07 19.36 6.82
CA LEU A 672 4.69 19.88 6.72
C LEU A 672 4.60 21.07 5.77
N ALA A 673 3.54 21.12 4.97
CA ALA A 673 3.29 22.21 4.04
C ALA A 673 2.53 23.39 4.68
N GLY A 674 1.56 23.13 5.54
CA GLY A 674 0.72 24.14 6.15
C GLY A 674 1.53 25.09 7.04
N TRP A 675 1.24 26.40 6.91
CA TRP A 675 1.85 27.45 7.71
C TRP A 675 3.39 27.41 7.73
N ARG A 676 4.01 26.93 6.67
CA ARG A 676 5.45 26.98 6.47
C ARG A 676 5.86 28.43 6.14
N GLY A 677 7.07 28.83 6.57
CA GLY A 677 7.58 30.19 6.44
C GLY A 677 7.41 31.00 7.73
N LYS A 678 8.43 31.80 8.06
CA LYS A 678 8.48 32.62 9.29
C LYS A 678 7.29 33.59 9.43
N ASP A 679 6.76 34.03 8.32
CA ASP A 679 5.58 34.92 8.27
C ASP A 679 4.26 34.16 8.53
N GLY A 680 4.34 32.84 8.69
CA GLY A 680 3.18 31.99 8.88
C GLY A 680 2.36 31.82 7.62
N SER A 681 2.96 31.93 6.43
CA SER A 681 2.29 31.65 5.16
C SER A 681 1.73 30.24 5.17
N SER A 682 0.61 30.04 4.49
CA SER A 682 -0.06 28.73 4.40
C SER A 682 0.50 27.84 3.29
N ILE A 683 1.47 28.33 2.52
CA ILE A 683 2.04 27.61 1.36
C ILE A 683 3.40 27.04 1.71
N GLY A 684 3.61 25.76 1.44
CA GLY A 684 4.67 24.82 1.81
C GLY A 684 6.12 25.19 1.65
N ARG A 685 6.50 26.40 1.23
CA ARG A 685 7.88 26.82 1.03
C ARG A 685 8.23 28.03 1.89
N GLY A 686 9.42 28.03 2.49
CA GLY A 686 9.94 29.12 3.31
C GLY A 686 10.81 28.63 4.46
N GLU A 687 11.37 29.57 5.23
CA GLU A 687 12.10 29.27 6.45
C GLU A 687 11.19 28.59 7.50
N ALA A 688 11.80 27.84 8.42
CA ALA A 688 11.04 27.17 9.49
C ALA A 688 10.24 28.16 10.33
N ASN A 689 8.94 27.86 10.52
CA ASN A 689 8.05 28.61 11.40
C ASN A 689 8.01 27.93 12.78
N PRO A 690 8.51 28.56 13.84
CA PRO A 690 8.50 27.98 15.19
C PRO A 690 7.10 27.64 15.72
N ASP A 691 6.08 28.38 15.27
CA ASP A 691 4.69 28.23 15.72
C ASP A 691 3.91 27.20 14.86
N GLN A 692 4.55 26.56 13.88
CA GLN A 692 3.88 25.70 12.90
C GLN A 692 3.07 24.59 13.58
N LEU A 693 3.65 23.83 14.51
CA LEU A 693 2.94 22.74 15.20
C LEU A 693 1.77 23.26 16.02
N GLN A 694 1.93 24.39 16.72
CA GLN A 694 0.84 24.97 17.52
C GLN A 694 -0.34 25.38 16.62
N ARG A 695 -0.07 25.94 15.46
CA ARG A 695 -1.13 26.27 14.48
C ARG A 695 -1.91 25.06 14.02
N TYR A 696 -1.23 23.90 13.80
CA TYR A 696 -1.92 22.66 13.52
C TYR A 696 -2.80 22.22 14.69
N ILE A 697 -2.30 22.27 15.91
CA ILE A 697 -3.05 21.90 17.12
C ILE A 697 -4.30 22.78 17.23
N ASP A 698 -4.14 24.09 17.13
CA ASP A 698 -5.22 25.07 17.23
C ASP A 698 -6.28 24.88 16.12
N ASN A 699 -5.85 24.41 14.93
CA ASN A 699 -6.74 24.09 13.82
C ASN A 699 -7.28 22.66 13.85
N GLY A 700 -7.18 21.96 14.96
CA GLY A 700 -7.74 20.60 15.12
C GLY A 700 -6.87 19.49 14.57
N GLY A 701 -5.56 19.69 14.46
CA GLY A 701 -4.58 18.69 14.05
C GLY A 701 -4.36 18.59 12.55
N PHE A 702 -4.93 19.45 11.73
CA PHE A 702 -4.80 19.39 10.27
C PHE A 702 -4.71 20.78 9.64
N TRP A 703 -4.22 20.81 8.43
CA TRP A 703 -4.24 21.92 7.48
C TRP A 703 -4.72 21.43 6.12
N HIS A 704 -5.44 22.25 5.39
CA HIS A 704 -5.77 22.00 4.00
C HIS A 704 -5.87 23.31 3.22
N HIS A 705 -5.71 23.21 1.91
CA HIS A 705 -5.88 24.30 0.96
C HIS A 705 -6.85 23.85 -0.13
N ASP A 706 -7.86 24.65 -0.41
CA ASP A 706 -8.84 24.35 -1.47
C ASP A 706 -8.38 24.94 -2.80
N PHE A 707 -8.37 24.11 -3.83
CA PHE A 707 -8.13 24.58 -5.20
C PHE A 707 -9.30 25.42 -5.72
N SER A 708 -8.98 26.42 -6.51
CA SER A 708 -9.94 27.10 -7.38
C SER A 708 -10.53 26.10 -8.39
N ALA A 709 -11.71 26.42 -8.91
CA ALA A 709 -12.42 25.47 -9.80
C ALA A 709 -11.61 25.06 -11.03
N ASP A 710 -10.81 25.98 -11.56
CA ASP A 710 -9.95 25.77 -12.74
C ASP A 710 -8.70 24.91 -12.45
N GLN A 711 -8.34 24.67 -11.18
CA GLN A 711 -7.20 23.82 -10.79
C GLN A 711 -7.57 22.35 -10.52
N ARG A 712 -8.87 22.05 -10.39
CA ARG A 712 -9.33 20.77 -9.80
C ARG A 712 -9.23 19.57 -10.72
N TYR A 713 -9.17 19.78 -12.05
CA TYR A 713 -9.21 18.72 -13.04
C TYR A 713 -8.06 18.85 -14.05
N TYR A 714 -7.80 17.79 -14.78
CA TYR A 714 -6.72 17.70 -15.78
C TYR A 714 -5.34 18.07 -15.23
N LYS A 715 -5.07 17.76 -13.97
CA LYS A 715 -3.85 18.17 -13.24
C LYS A 715 -2.56 17.81 -13.98
N MET A 716 -2.56 16.72 -14.77
CA MET A 716 -1.44 16.33 -15.60
C MET A 716 -1.13 17.32 -16.75
N GLY A 717 -2.08 18.12 -17.15
CA GLY A 717 -1.95 19.10 -18.25
C GLY A 717 -2.55 20.47 -17.98
N ASN A 718 -2.96 20.75 -16.75
CA ASN A 718 -3.56 22.00 -16.33
C ASN A 718 -2.49 22.99 -15.88
N ARG A 719 -2.36 24.12 -16.54
CA ARG A 719 -1.31 25.10 -16.30
C ARG A 719 -1.33 25.62 -14.86
N ALA A 720 -2.50 25.99 -14.35
CA ALA A 720 -2.63 26.55 -13.01
C ALA A 720 -2.24 25.52 -11.93
N TYR A 721 -2.57 24.25 -12.11
CA TYR A 721 -2.12 23.19 -11.20
C TYR A 721 -0.62 22.91 -11.31
N LEU A 722 -0.08 22.82 -12.54
CA LEU A 722 1.35 22.52 -12.76
C LEU A 722 2.24 23.62 -12.20
N ASP A 723 1.87 24.89 -12.34
CA ASP A 723 2.57 26.02 -11.74
C ASP A 723 2.54 25.93 -10.21
N PHE A 724 1.38 25.69 -9.62
CA PHE A 724 1.25 25.42 -8.17
C PHE A 724 2.10 24.25 -7.72
N ALA A 725 2.06 23.12 -8.42
CA ALA A 725 2.82 21.93 -8.04
C ALA A 725 4.35 22.14 -8.11
N ALA A 726 4.82 22.94 -9.06
CA ALA A 726 6.23 23.33 -9.15
C ALA A 726 6.62 24.30 -8.03
N GLU A 727 5.76 25.27 -7.71
CA GLU A 727 5.97 26.19 -6.60
C GLU A 727 6.07 25.45 -5.26
N MET A 728 5.19 24.49 -5.03
CA MET A 728 5.20 23.63 -3.84
C MET A 728 6.34 22.61 -3.82
N GLY A 729 7.08 22.45 -4.91
CA GLY A 729 8.16 21.45 -5.02
C GLY A 729 7.67 20.01 -5.19
N PHE A 730 6.43 19.81 -5.61
CA PHE A 730 5.89 18.49 -5.93
C PHE A 730 6.46 17.91 -7.22
N ILE A 731 6.70 18.80 -8.17
CA ILE A 731 7.40 18.52 -9.43
C ILE A 731 8.56 19.50 -9.58
N ALA A 732 9.60 19.12 -10.30
CA ALA A 732 10.80 19.93 -10.46
C ALA A 732 10.52 21.22 -11.26
N LYS A 733 9.61 21.15 -12.23
CA LYS A 733 9.19 22.26 -13.09
C LYS A 733 7.76 22.02 -13.61
N ALA A 734 7.09 23.11 -13.97
CA ALA A 734 5.74 23.10 -14.53
C ALA A 734 5.77 22.57 -15.98
N GLU A 735 5.78 21.25 -16.12
CA GLU A 735 5.70 20.55 -17.42
C GLU A 735 4.53 19.55 -17.40
N PRO A 736 3.93 19.24 -18.56
CA PRO A 736 2.87 18.25 -18.64
C PRO A 736 3.38 16.87 -18.22
N ILE A 737 2.54 16.13 -17.53
CA ILE A 737 2.81 14.75 -17.13
C ILE A 737 2.19 13.82 -18.16
N VAL A 738 3.04 13.12 -18.90
CA VAL A 738 2.64 12.25 -20.02
C VAL A 738 2.39 10.84 -19.49
N PHE A 739 1.18 10.33 -19.63
CA PHE A 739 0.83 8.97 -19.22
C PHE A 739 1.48 7.92 -20.12
N GLN A 740 1.98 6.86 -19.53
CA GLN A 740 2.75 5.82 -20.21
C GLN A 740 1.86 4.60 -20.48
N LEU A 741 1.28 4.52 -21.67
CA LEU A 741 0.64 3.29 -22.15
C LEU A 741 1.69 2.22 -22.41
N TYR A 742 2.85 2.63 -22.92
CA TYR A 742 4.03 1.83 -23.16
C TYR A 742 5.17 2.29 -22.26
N SER A 743 5.78 1.37 -21.50
CA SER A 743 6.85 1.68 -20.58
C SER A 743 8.21 1.40 -21.19
N GLU A 744 8.87 2.44 -21.71
CA GLU A 744 10.23 2.32 -22.23
C GLU A 744 11.24 1.81 -21.18
N PRO A 745 11.17 2.20 -19.89
CA PRO A 745 12.00 1.60 -18.84
C PRO A 745 11.95 0.07 -18.81
N MET A 746 10.78 -0.53 -18.95
CA MET A 746 10.64 -1.99 -18.98
C MET A 746 11.27 -2.60 -20.23
N GLN A 747 11.12 -1.95 -21.38
CA GLN A 747 11.78 -2.42 -22.60
C GLN A 747 13.32 -2.40 -22.49
N ARG A 748 13.89 -1.45 -21.77
CA ARG A 748 15.33 -1.42 -21.50
C ARG A 748 15.80 -2.66 -20.71
N PHE A 749 15.01 -3.14 -19.78
CA PHE A 749 15.27 -4.40 -19.07
C PHE A 749 15.22 -5.60 -20.03
N ARG A 750 14.25 -5.68 -20.93
CA ARG A 750 14.20 -6.74 -21.94
C ARG A 750 15.40 -6.71 -22.88
N LEU A 751 15.83 -5.53 -23.32
CA LEU A 751 17.05 -5.39 -24.11
C LEU A 751 18.30 -5.88 -23.36
N ALA A 752 18.40 -5.58 -22.05
CA ALA A 752 19.48 -6.12 -21.22
C ALA A 752 19.44 -7.65 -21.14
N ALA A 753 18.25 -8.24 -21.01
CA ALA A 753 18.08 -9.69 -21.03
C ALA A 753 18.50 -10.32 -22.35
N ARG A 754 18.35 -9.57 -23.44
CA ARG A 754 18.81 -9.97 -24.79
C ARG A 754 20.29 -9.71 -25.05
N GLY A 755 21.05 -9.25 -24.06
CA GLY A 755 22.49 -9.01 -24.15
C GLY A 755 22.89 -7.59 -24.58
N HIS A 756 21.96 -6.64 -24.58
CA HIS A 756 22.25 -5.25 -24.92
C HIS A 756 22.49 -4.38 -23.68
N GLY A 757 23.26 -3.30 -23.82
CA GLY A 757 23.58 -2.39 -22.73
C GLY A 757 24.76 -2.84 -21.87
N LYS A 758 25.16 -1.95 -20.92
CA LYS A 758 26.34 -2.17 -20.05
C LYS A 758 26.04 -3.08 -18.86
N VAL A 759 24.84 -2.93 -18.29
CA VAL A 759 24.39 -3.71 -17.15
C VAL A 759 23.43 -4.78 -17.65
N GLN A 760 23.80 -6.02 -17.49
CA GLN A 760 23.05 -7.17 -18.01
C GLN A 760 22.76 -8.17 -16.89
N PRO A 761 21.62 -8.88 -16.95
CA PRO A 761 21.33 -9.91 -15.97
C PRO A 761 22.27 -11.10 -16.10
N PRO A 762 22.55 -11.81 -14.99
CA PRO A 762 23.10 -13.15 -15.03
C PRO A 762 22.27 -14.05 -15.93
N GLU A 763 22.88 -15.07 -16.53
CA GLU A 763 22.20 -15.97 -17.49
C GLU A 763 20.91 -16.57 -16.92
N ALA A 764 20.93 -16.97 -15.66
CA ALA A 764 19.77 -17.55 -14.98
C ALA A 764 18.57 -16.58 -14.85
N GLU A 765 18.79 -15.25 -14.91
CA GLU A 765 17.73 -14.25 -14.78
C GLU A 765 17.17 -13.77 -16.12
N ARG A 766 17.87 -14.05 -17.24
CA ARG A 766 17.49 -13.51 -18.55
C ARG A 766 16.06 -13.87 -18.94
N GLY A 767 15.71 -15.14 -18.81
CA GLY A 767 14.36 -15.62 -19.17
C GLY A 767 13.26 -14.94 -18.34
N ARG A 768 13.51 -14.76 -17.03
CA ARG A 768 12.57 -14.11 -16.11
C ARG A 768 12.38 -12.63 -16.46
N ILE A 769 13.46 -11.91 -16.70
CA ILE A 769 13.41 -10.49 -17.10
C ILE A 769 12.72 -10.33 -18.47
N GLU A 770 13.04 -11.17 -19.42
CA GLU A 770 12.38 -11.16 -20.74
C GLU A 770 10.87 -11.39 -20.64
N ALA A 771 10.46 -12.34 -19.79
CA ALA A 771 9.05 -12.70 -19.63
C ALA A 771 8.23 -11.60 -18.94
N TYR A 772 8.74 -11.00 -17.85
CA TYR A 772 7.91 -10.15 -17.00
C TYR A 772 8.10 -8.65 -17.18
N MET A 773 9.19 -8.20 -17.81
CA MET A 773 9.42 -6.77 -18.04
C MET A 773 8.80 -6.29 -19.36
N ASP A 774 7.55 -6.66 -19.62
CA ASP A 774 6.85 -6.24 -20.83
C ASP A 774 6.43 -4.76 -20.77
N PRO A 775 6.73 -3.96 -21.79
CA PRO A 775 6.38 -2.55 -21.80
C PRO A 775 4.86 -2.28 -21.84
N LEU A 776 4.06 -3.21 -22.36
CA LEU A 776 2.60 -3.18 -22.32
C LEU A 776 2.09 -4.09 -21.20
N PRO A 777 1.03 -3.74 -20.46
CA PRO A 777 0.46 -4.64 -19.48
C PRO A 777 -0.03 -5.93 -20.13
N PHE A 778 0.18 -7.05 -19.45
CA PHE A 778 -0.29 -8.36 -19.90
C PHE A 778 -0.67 -9.21 -18.68
N TRP A 779 -1.30 -10.32 -18.91
CA TRP A 779 -1.67 -11.24 -17.84
C TRP A 779 -0.87 -12.54 -17.96
N TYR A 780 -0.50 -13.09 -16.81
CA TYR A 780 0.02 -14.45 -16.62
C TYR A 780 -0.61 -15.05 -15.38
N ALA A 781 -0.65 -16.37 -15.29
CA ALA A 781 -1.22 -17.06 -14.15
C ALA A 781 -0.44 -16.75 -12.85
N PRO A 782 -1.10 -16.63 -11.70
CA PRO A 782 -0.42 -16.62 -10.42
C PRO A 782 0.53 -17.80 -10.27
N PHE A 783 1.72 -17.59 -9.72
CA PHE A 783 2.79 -18.60 -9.70
C PHE A 783 2.41 -19.91 -9.00
N GLU A 784 1.57 -19.84 -7.98
CA GLU A 784 1.12 -21.04 -7.26
C GLU A 784 0.27 -21.97 -8.16
N GLU A 785 -0.46 -21.43 -9.15
CA GLU A 785 -1.27 -22.25 -10.06
C GLU A 785 -0.42 -23.18 -10.94
N ASP A 786 0.76 -22.70 -11.35
CA ASP A 786 1.69 -23.51 -12.16
C ASP A 786 2.58 -24.44 -11.30
N ALA A 787 2.62 -24.18 -9.98
CA ALA A 787 3.52 -24.82 -9.06
C ALA A 787 2.92 -25.95 -8.25
N VAL A 788 1.59 -26.10 -8.24
CA VAL A 788 0.88 -27.10 -7.44
C VAL A 788 -0.09 -27.91 -8.30
N ASP A 789 -0.39 -29.12 -7.81
CA ASP A 789 -1.44 -29.96 -8.37
C ASP A 789 -2.81 -29.38 -8.01
N LEU A 790 -3.51 -28.80 -8.98
CA LEU A 790 -4.82 -28.17 -8.80
C LEU A 790 -5.95 -29.19 -8.52
N GLU A 791 -5.76 -30.48 -8.82
CA GLU A 791 -6.72 -31.52 -8.42
C GLU A 791 -6.56 -31.83 -6.93
N GLN A 792 -5.34 -31.78 -6.41
CA GLN A 792 -5.04 -31.97 -4.99
C GLN A 792 -5.35 -30.75 -4.14
N TYR A 793 -5.09 -29.53 -4.66
CA TYR A 793 -5.31 -28.25 -3.98
C TYR A 793 -6.26 -27.35 -4.77
N PRO A 794 -7.56 -27.73 -4.86
CA PRO A 794 -8.49 -27.11 -5.81
C PRO A 794 -8.96 -25.71 -5.42
N LEU A 795 -8.81 -25.30 -4.16
CA LEU A 795 -9.41 -24.07 -3.64
C LEU A 795 -8.39 -22.92 -3.54
N HIS A 796 -8.80 -21.75 -3.96
CA HIS A 796 -8.11 -20.50 -3.60
C HIS A 796 -8.39 -20.16 -2.14
N ALA A 797 -7.37 -19.71 -1.40
CA ALA A 797 -7.54 -19.27 -0.03
C ALA A 797 -7.17 -17.79 0.15
N LEU A 798 -8.13 -17.00 0.60
CA LEU A 798 -7.99 -15.55 0.72
C LEU A 798 -8.12 -15.09 2.17
N THR A 799 -7.51 -13.95 2.47
CA THR A 799 -7.77 -13.22 3.72
C THR A 799 -8.48 -11.91 3.44
N GLN A 800 -9.51 -11.61 4.22
CA GLN A 800 -10.16 -10.30 4.25
C GLN A 800 -9.82 -9.56 5.55
N ARG A 801 -9.81 -8.25 5.50
CA ARG A 801 -9.63 -7.41 6.68
C ARG A 801 -10.99 -7.04 7.24
N PRO A 802 -11.30 -7.38 8.50
CA PRO A 802 -12.53 -6.92 9.10
C PRO A 802 -12.46 -5.42 9.34
N MET A 803 -13.55 -4.73 9.03
CA MET A 803 -13.66 -3.28 9.24
C MET A 803 -13.41 -2.86 10.69
N HIS A 804 -13.76 -3.71 11.64
CA HIS A 804 -13.66 -3.44 13.07
C HIS A 804 -12.35 -3.89 13.71
N MET A 805 -11.41 -4.55 12.96
CA MET A 805 -10.09 -4.94 13.49
C MET A 805 -8.97 -4.51 12.55
N TYR A 806 -7.80 -4.25 13.10
CA TYR A 806 -6.63 -3.84 12.36
C TYR A 806 -5.45 -4.76 12.67
N HIS A 807 -5.23 -5.74 11.81
CA HIS A 807 -4.17 -6.75 11.95
C HIS A 807 -4.11 -7.36 13.37
N SER A 808 -2.93 -7.68 13.85
CA SER A 808 -2.75 -8.22 15.20
C SER A 808 -3.12 -7.24 16.33
N TRP A 809 -3.21 -5.94 16.07
CA TRP A 809 -3.57 -4.95 17.08
C TRP A 809 -5.05 -4.99 17.48
N GLY A 810 -5.92 -5.41 16.57
CA GLY A 810 -7.37 -5.46 16.86
C GLY A 810 -7.74 -6.67 17.70
N SER A 811 -7.11 -7.80 17.47
CA SER A 811 -7.55 -9.06 18.06
C SER A 811 -7.27 -9.22 19.57
N GLN A 812 -6.44 -8.38 20.20
CA GLN A 812 -6.31 -8.32 21.65
C GLN A 812 -7.24 -7.28 22.31
N ASN A 813 -7.83 -6.38 21.50
CA ASN A 813 -8.70 -5.31 22.01
C ASN A 813 -10.03 -5.89 22.48
N ALA A 814 -10.33 -5.75 23.78
CA ALA A 814 -11.48 -6.37 24.40
C ALA A 814 -12.82 -5.93 23.80
N TRP A 815 -12.97 -4.68 23.38
CA TRP A 815 -14.19 -4.20 22.73
C TRP A 815 -14.36 -4.80 21.32
N LEU A 816 -13.29 -4.87 20.56
CA LEU A 816 -13.35 -5.38 19.17
C LEU A 816 -13.58 -6.90 19.15
N ARG A 817 -13.06 -7.63 20.14
CA ARG A 817 -13.33 -9.07 20.29
C ARG A 817 -14.80 -9.39 20.56
N GLN A 818 -15.56 -8.46 21.10
CA GLN A 818 -17.02 -8.66 21.28
C GLN A 818 -17.76 -8.68 19.95
N ILE A 819 -17.21 -8.02 18.92
CA ILE A 819 -17.80 -8.03 17.56
C ILE A 819 -17.45 -9.34 16.86
N THR A 820 -16.17 -9.76 16.92
CA THR A 820 -15.70 -11.02 16.34
C THR A 820 -14.74 -11.69 17.32
N SER A 821 -15.23 -12.67 18.03
CA SER A 821 -14.49 -13.35 19.09
C SER A 821 -13.63 -14.51 18.61
N GLN A 822 -13.91 -15.04 17.40
CA GLN A 822 -13.30 -16.24 16.84
C GLN A 822 -13.09 -16.09 15.34
N ASN A 823 -11.98 -16.62 14.84
CA ASN A 823 -11.78 -16.74 13.40
C ASN A 823 -12.51 -17.99 12.85
N ARG A 824 -12.99 -17.88 11.63
CA ARG A 824 -13.68 -18.94 10.89
C ARG A 824 -13.11 -19.02 9.48
N LEU A 825 -13.17 -20.20 8.88
CA LEU A 825 -12.98 -20.39 7.45
C LEU A 825 -14.36 -20.34 6.79
N PHE A 826 -14.57 -19.37 5.93
CA PHE A 826 -15.83 -19.20 5.19
C PHE A 826 -15.75 -20.02 3.90
N VAL A 827 -16.71 -20.92 3.73
CA VAL A 827 -16.77 -21.91 2.64
C VAL A 827 -18.12 -21.80 1.95
N HIS A 828 -18.13 -21.89 0.62
CA HIS A 828 -19.39 -21.93 -0.14
C HIS A 828 -20.21 -23.18 0.24
N ALA A 829 -21.51 -23.01 0.44
CA ALA A 829 -22.38 -24.11 0.89
C ALA A 829 -22.32 -25.34 -0.05
N LYS A 830 -22.27 -25.12 -1.37
CA LYS A 830 -22.13 -26.22 -2.35
C LYS A 830 -20.78 -26.94 -2.15
N THR A 831 -19.68 -26.24 -2.02
CA THR A 831 -18.34 -26.83 -1.83
C THR A 831 -18.28 -27.64 -0.54
N ALA A 832 -18.87 -27.13 0.54
CA ALA A 832 -18.96 -27.87 1.79
C ALA A 832 -19.77 -29.16 1.63
N ALA A 833 -20.90 -29.09 0.93
CA ALA A 833 -21.71 -30.27 0.66
C ALA A 833 -20.97 -31.33 -0.18
N ASP A 834 -20.24 -30.89 -1.23
CA ASP A 834 -19.43 -31.76 -2.07
C ASP A 834 -18.29 -32.45 -1.26
N LEU A 835 -17.81 -31.83 -0.19
CA LEU A 835 -16.79 -32.34 0.73
C LEU A 835 -17.38 -33.07 1.96
N GLY A 836 -18.73 -33.21 2.07
CA GLY A 836 -19.40 -33.82 3.21
C GLY A 836 -19.25 -33.03 4.52
N LEU A 837 -19.11 -31.71 4.43
CA LEU A 837 -18.95 -30.80 5.56
C LEU A 837 -20.25 -30.08 5.90
N VAL A 838 -20.46 -29.80 7.18
CA VAL A 838 -21.59 -29.01 7.69
C VAL A 838 -21.08 -27.80 8.48
N ASP A 839 -21.95 -26.84 8.73
CA ASP A 839 -21.61 -25.63 9.48
C ASP A 839 -21.02 -26.01 10.85
N ASP A 840 -20.00 -25.27 11.28
CA ASP A 840 -19.25 -25.49 12.51
C ASP A 840 -18.32 -26.75 12.55
N ASP A 841 -18.19 -27.50 11.45
CA ASP A 841 -17.18 -28.56 11.39
C ASP A 841 -15.77 -28.03 11.57
N TRP A 842 -14.94 -28.79 12.27
CA TRP A 842 -13.50 -28.58 12.34
C TRP A 842 -12.81 -29.18 11.15
N VAL A 843 -11.89 -28.42 10.55
CA VAL A 843 -11.18 -28.82 9.34
C VAL A 843 -9.69 -28.50 9.43
N TRP A 844 -8.88 -29.31 8.78
CA TRP A 844 -7.54 -28.96 8.37
C TRP A 844 -7.60 -28.18 7.07
N ILE A 845 -6.92 -27.05 7.02
CA ILE A 845 -6.69 -26.24 5.84
C ILE A 845 -5.24 -26.49 5.44
N GLU A 846 -5.04 -27.15 4.34
CA GLU A 846 -3.72 -27.65 3.91
C GLU A 846 -3.30 -26.99 2.60
N SER A 847 -2.06 -26.53 2.55
CA SER A 847 -1.35 -26.14 1.32
C SER A 847 -0.16 -27.06 1.11
N VAL A 848 0.57 -26.91 0.03
CA VAL A 848 1.85 -27.61 -0.20
C VAL A 848 2.92 -27.26 0.82
N ASN A 849 2.73 -26.19 1.60
CA ASN A 849 3.70 -25.69 2.58
C ASN A 849 3.43 -26.16 4.01
N GLY A 850 2.20 -26.59 4.31
CA GLY A 850 1.82 -26.99 5.65
C GLY A 850 0.31 -26.97 5.88
N ARG A 851 -0.10 -27.03 7.14
CA ARG A 851 -1.53 -27.03 7.50
C ARG A 851 -1.82 -26.23 8.76
N VAL A 852 -3.03 -25.70 8.79
CA VAL A 852 -3.62 -25.05 9.98
C VAL A 852 -5.03 -25.58 10.20
N LYS A 853 -5.51 -25.47 11.43
CA LYS A 853 -6.82 -25.96 11.83
C LYS A 853 -7.77 -24.80 12.10
N GLY A 854 -8.98 -24.91 11.56
CA GLY A 854 -10.04 -23.92 11.74
C GLY A 854 -11.43 -24.54 11.79
N GLN A 855 -12.38 -23.76 12.19
CA GLN A 855 -13.79 -24.11 12.18
C GLN A 855 -14.46 -23.42 10.99
N ILE A 856 -15.29 -24.13 10.21
CA ILE A 856 -15.92 -23.55 9.03
C ILE A 856 -17.17 -22.74 9.36
N LYS A 857 -17.52 -21.84 8.43
CA LYS A 857 -18.81 -21.15 8.37
C LYS A 857 -19.32 -21.21 6.94
N LEU A 858 -20.52 -21.72 6.75
CA LEU A 858 -21.12 -21.81 5.42
C LEU A 858 -21.67 -20.46 4.98
N VAL A 859 -21.42 -20.11 3.73
CA VAL A 859 -21.89 -18.88 3.08
C VAL A 859 -22.18 -19.13 1.60
N ASP A 860 -23.10 -18.34 1.01
CA ASP A 860 -23.36 -18.34 -0.44
C ASP A 860 -22.68 -17.17 -1.16
N GLY A 861 -22.11 -16.24 -0.41
CA GLY A 861 -21.50 -15.04 -0.94
C GLY A 861 -19.99 -15.19 -1.23
N VAL A 862 -19.56 -16.31 -1.80
CA VAL A 862 -18.20 -16.56 -2.24
C VAL A 862 -18.22 -17.51 -3.44
N ASN A 863 -17.21 -17.46 -4.30
CA ASN A 863 -17.10 -18.42 -5.38
C ASN A 863 -16.92 -19.85 -4.83
N PRO A 864 -17.51 -20.88 -5.48
CA PRO A 864 -17.36 -22.28 -5.04
C PRO A 864 -15.92 -22.80 -5.00
N ASP A 865 -15.02 -22.22 -5.79
CA ASP A 865 -13.59 -22.57 -5.84
C ASP A 865 -12.72 -21.74 -4.88
N THR A 866 -13.34 -20.95 -4.00
CA THR A 866 -12.66 -20.01 -3.13
C THR A 866 -13.13 -20.16 -1.68
N VAL A 867 -12.17 -20.10 -0.76
CA VAL A 867 -12.42 -19.99 0.68
C VAL A 867 -11.75 -18.75 1.22
N TRP A 868 -12.26 -18.21 2.31
CA TRP A 868 -11.64 -17.04 2.91
C TRP A 868 -11.77 -17.02 4.44
N THR A 869 -10.92 -16.24 5.07
CA THR A 869 -10.91 -16.02 6.51
C THR A 869 -10.61 -14.57 6.85
N TRP A 870 -10.90 -14.15 8.09
CA TRP A 870 -10.45 -12.84 8.56
C TRP A 870 -8.95 -12.81 8.81
N ASN A 871 -8.32 -11.72 8.43
CA ASN A 871 -6.90 -11.49 8.68
C ASN A 871 -6.62 -11.26 10.17
N ALA A 872 -5.60 -11.92 10.68
CA ALA A 872 -4.99 -11.67 11.99
C ALA A 872 -5.90 -11.83 13.24
N ILE A 873 -6.96 -12.62 13.16
CA ILE A 873 -7.72 -13.02 14.33
C ILE A 873 -7.14 -14.30 14.91
N GLY A 874 -6.58 -14.20 16.09
CA GLY A 874 -5.84 -15.21 16.84
C GLY A 874 -4.62 -14.62 17.48
N LYS A 875 -4.12 -15.28 18.52
CA LYS A 875 -2.96 -14.84 19.32
C LYS A 875 -2.06 -16.02 19.63
N ARG A 876 -0.78 -15.76 19.75
CA ARG A 876 0.16 -16.69 20.34
C ARG A 876 0.06 -16.65 21.85
N ARG A 877 0.24 -17.80 22.49
CA ARG A 877 0.31 -17.90 23.96
C ARG A 877 1.41 -17.00 24.52
N GLY A 878 1.16 -16.40 25.66
CA GLY A 878 2.12 -15.55 26.37
C GLY A 878 2.36 -14.18 25.75
N SER A 879 1.73 -13.84 24.63
CA SER A 879 1.82 -12.52 23.99
C SER A 879 0.66 -11.61 24.39
N TRP A 880 0.83 -10.29 24.20
CA TRP A 880 -0.19 -9.28 24.45
C TRP A 880 -0.76 -9.25 25.87
N GLY A 881 0.02 -9.67 26.88
CA GLY A 881 -0.42 -9.77 28.26
C GLY A 881 -1.42 -10.89 28.53
N LEU A 882 -1.60 -11.80 27.59
CA LEU A 882 -2.43 -13.00 27.75
C LEU A 882 -1.64 -14.07 28.49
N LYS A 883 -2.32 -14.75 29.43
CA LYS A 883 -1.77 -15.95 30.08
C LYS A 883 -1.66 -17.09 29.06
N ASP A 884 -0.81 -18.06 29.35
CA ASP A 884 -0.59 -19.22 28.48
C ASP A 884 -1.86 -20.06 28.24
N ASP A 885 -2.77 -20.07 29.22
CA ASP A 885 -4.06 -20.75 29.15
C ASP A 885 -5.22 -19.84 28.68
N ALA A 886 -4.95 -18.61 28.29
CA ALA A 886 -6.00 -17.68 27.89
C ALA A 886 -6.79 -18.22 26.69
N ALA A 887 -8.10 -18.21 26.81
CA ALA A 887 -9.01 -18.69 25.76
C ALA A 887 -8.80 -17.98 24.41
N GLU A 888 -8.36 -16.73 24.44
CA GLU A 888 -8.06 -15.92 23.25
C GLU A 888 -6.97 -16.50 22.38
N SER A 889 -6.01 -17.23 22.95
CA SER A 889 -4.94 -17.91 22.21
C SER A 889 -5.49 -19.06 21.33
N ASN A 890 -6.66 -19.58 21.70
CA ASN A 890 -7.27 -20.75 21.07
C ASN A 890 -8.50 -20.39 20.21
N ARG A 891 -8.68 -19.13 19.82
CA ARG A 891 -9.87 -18.67 19.06
C ARG A 891 -9.55 -18.18 17.65
N GLY A 892 -8.40 -18.58 17.11
CA GLY A 892 -8.04 -18.14 15.77
C GLY A 892 -6.95 -18.97 15.13
N PHE A 893 -6.76 -18.71 13.85
CA PHE A 893 -5.70 -19.25 13.01
C PHE A 893 -5.34 -18.21 11.94
N LEU A 894 -4.17 -18.37 11.34
CA LEU A 894 -3.68 -17.48 10.29
C LEU A 894 -3.29 -18.30 9.06
N LEU A 895 -3.77 -17.92 7.89
CA LEU A 895 -3.30 -18.49 6.62
C LEU A 895 -1.80 -18.21 6.37
N ASN A 896 -1.25 -17.17 6.99
CA ASN A 896 0.19 -16.88 6.93
C ASN A 896 1.09 -18.09 7.22
N HIS A 897 0.63 -19.01 8.07
CA HIS A 897 1.38 -20.21 8.42
C HIS A 897 1.56 -21.18 7.26
N ILE A 898 0.67 -21.14 6.28
CA ILE A 898 0.64 -22.07 5.14
C ILE A 898 0.97 -21.42 3.80
N ILE A 899 1.31 -20.12 3.80
CA ILE A 899 1.78 -19.41 2.61
C ILE A 899 3.31 -19.55 2.55
N GLY A 900 3.85 -20.13 1.48
CA GLY A 900 5.29 -20.21 1.28
C GLY A 900 5.91 -18.83 1.05
N ASP A 901 7.07 -18.60 1.64
CA ASP A 901 7.84 -17.35 1.46
C ASP A 901 8.77 -17.38 0.22
N GLN A 902 8.90 -18.54 -0.39
CA GLN A 902 9.65 -18.76 -1.62
C GLN A 902 8.80 -19.53 -2.64
N THR A 903 9.07 -19.27 -3.91
CA THR A 903 8.52 -20.05 -5.02
C THR A 903 9.07 -21.49 -5.02
N ALA A 904 8.48 -22.35 -5.84
CA ALA A 904 9.14 -23.61 -6.21
C ALA A 904 10.50 -23.32 -6.86
N ALA A 905 11.42 -24.28 -6.80
CA ALA A 905 12.70 -24.18 -7.49
C ALA A 905 12.45 -24.18 -9.01
N ASP A 906 13.15 -23.30 -9.73
CA ASP A 906 13.19 -23.34 -11.18
C ASP A 906 14.08 -24.49 -11.70
N ALA A 907 14.22 -24.61 -13.02
CA ALA A 907 15.03 -25.65 -13.65
C ALA A 907 16.52 -25.61 -13.26
N SER A 908 17.02 -24.47 -12.76
CA SER A 908 18.39 -24.32 -12.24
C SER A 908 18.50 -24.66 -10.75
N GLY A 909 17.39 -24.94 -10.07
CA GLY A 909 17.33 -25.13 -8.63
C GLY A 909 17.21 -23.83 -7.82
N LYS A 910 17.14 -22.68 -8.49
CA LYS A 910 16.98 -21.39 -7.82
C LYS A 910 15.55 -21.18 -7.35
N ARG A 911 15.42 -20.63 -6.15
CA ARG A 911 14.14 -20.18 -5.58
C ARG A 911 14.13 -18.66 -5.45
N TYR A 912 13.00 -18.06 -5.77
CA TYR A 912 12.78 -16.64 -5.60
C TYR A 912 11.85 -16.38 -4.42
N SER A 913 11.82 -15.17 -3.94
CA SER A 913 10.76 -14.75 -3.02
C SER A 913 9.39 -14.97 -3.67
N ASN A 914 8.42 -15.47 -2.90
CA ASN A 914 7.02 -15.62 -3.37
C ASN A 914 6.38 -14.23 -3.51
N SER A 915 6.63 -13.60 -4.63
CA SER A 915 6.33 -12.19 -4.88
C SER A 915 6.18 -11.90 -6.36
N ASP A 916 5.61 -10.74 -6.66
CA ASP A 916 5.57 -10.19 -8.02
C ASP A 916 7.00 -10.03 -8.58
N PRO A 917 7.30 -10.54 -9.78
CA PRO A 917 8.66 -10.55 -10.34
C PRO A 917 9.18 -9.18 -10.74
N VAL A 918 8.32 -8.17 -10.84
CA VAL A 918 8.68 -6.80 -11.23
C VAL A 918 8.97 -5.93 -10.03
N THR A 919 8.09 -5.96 -9.03
CA THR A 919 8.14 -5.05 -7.88
C THR A 919 8.55 -5.72 -6.58
N GLY A 920 8.50 -7.05 -6.53
CA GLY A 920 8.75 -7.81 -5.32
C GLY A 920 7.63 -7.76 -4.29
N GLN A 921 6.43 -7.30 -4.63
CA GLN A 921 5.32 -7.38 -3.68
C GLN A 921 4.98 -8.81 -3.33
N ALA A 922 4.85 -9.10 -2.03
CA ALA A 922 4.49 -10.41 -1.51
C ALA A 922 3.14 -10.92 -2.07
N ALA A 923 3.12 -12.14 -2.58
CA ALA A 923 1.98 -12.77 -3.22
C ALA A 923 1.10 -13.53 -2.20
N TRP A 924 0.37 -12.77 -1.39
CA TRP A 924 -0.44 -13.30 -0.29
C TRP A 924 -1.64 -14.13 -0.72
N PHE A 925 -2.15 -13.94 -1.93
CA PHE A 925 -3.44 -14.48 -2.38
C PHE A 925 -3.29 -15.54 -3.48
N ASP A 926 -2.07 -15.98 -3.75
CA ASP A 926 -1.84 -17.06 -4.72
C ASP A 926 -2.04 -18.45 -4.12
N VAL A 927 -2.08 -18.55 -2.78
CA VAL A 927 -2.08 -19.84 -2.08
C VAL A 927 -3.27 -20.72 -2.46
N ARG A 928 -2.96 -21.99 -2.77
CA ARG A 928 -3.93 -23.03 -3.08
C ARG A 928 -4.03 -24.00 -1.89
N VAL A 929 -5.25 -24.41 -1.58
CA VAL A 929 -5.52 -25.27 -0.43
C VAL A 929 -6.50 -26.38 -0.76
N ARG A 930 -6.49 -27.42 0.10
CA ARG A 930 -7.59 -28.37 0.28
C ARG A 930 -8.12 -28.29 1.69
N ILE A 931 -9.33 -28.76 1.89
CA ILE A 931 -9.99 -28.81 3.20
C ILE A 931 -10.25 -30.27 3.53
N VAL A 932 -9.83 -30.69 4.72
CA VAL A 932 -9.99 -32.05 5.21
C VAL A 932 -10.69 -31.99 6.57
N LYS A 933 -11.78 -32.76 6.74
CA LYS A 933 -12.50 -32.83 8.01
C LYS A 933 -11.59 -33.38 9.11
N CYS A 934 -11.55 -32.73 10.27
CA CYS A 934 -10.85 -33.23 11.44
C CYS A 934 -11.55 -34.44 12.04
N ALA A 935 -10.78 -35.37 12.60
CA ALA A 935 -11.33 -36.36 13.51
C ALA A 935 -11.93 -35.68 14.76
N ALA A 936 -12.86 -36.33 15.44
CA ALA A 936 -13.57 -35.73 16.59
C ALA A 936 -12.61 -35.36 17.73
N GLU A 937 -11.62 -36.16 17.95
CA GLU A 937 -10.55 -35.98 18.95
C GLU A 937 -9.58 -34.84 18.61
N GLU A 938 -9.52 -34.42 17.34
CA GLU A 938 -8.70 -33.30 16.87
C GLU A 938 -9.43 -31.97 16.93
N ALA A 939 -10.72 -31.95 17.28
CA ALA A 939 -11.51 -30.72 17.32
C ALA A 939 -10.95 -29.73 18.34
N GLY A 940 -10.91 -28.44 17.95
CA GLY A 940 -10.36 -27.36 18.76
C GLY A 940 -9.13 -26.72 18.16
N PHE A 941 -8.84 -25.49 18.56
CA PHE A 941 -7.67 -24.76 18.10
C PHE A 941 -6.38 -25.35 18.67
N THR A 942 -5.38 -25.52 17.85
CA THR A 942 -4.03 -25.91 18.21
C THR A 942 -3.04 -24.91 17.62
N GLU A 943 -1.81 -24.95 18.07
CA GLU A 943 -0.73 -24.27 17.36
C GLU A 943 -0.62 -24.82 15.94
N PRO A 944 -0.25 -23.98 14.94
CA PRO A 944 -0.11 -24.40 13.56
C PRO A 944 0.83 -25.61 13.43
N GLN A 945 0.37 -26.63 12.74
CA GLN A 945 1.23 -27.77 12.40
C GLN A 945 1.91 -27.44 11.08
N PHE A 946 3.23 -27.43 11.10
CA PHE A 946 4.06 -27.07 9.97
C PHE A 946 4.84 -28.31 9.52
N GLU A 947 4.15 -29.17 8.79
CA GLU A 947 4.80 -30.23 8.05
C GLU A 947 5.18 -29.68 6.68
N ARG A 948 6.45 -29.73 6.33
CA ARG A 948 6.91 -29.41 4.97
C ARG A 948 6.45 -30.53 4.07
N PHE A 949 5.54 -30.22 3.15
CA PHE A 949 5.17 -31.12 2.06
C PHE A 949 6.05 -30.92 0.81
N ARG A 950 6.89 -29.89 0.79
CA ARG A 950 7.92 -29.66 -0.23
C ARG A 950 9.32 -29.78 0.39
N GLU A 951 10.17 -30.62 -0.20
CA GLU A 951 11.61 -30.60 0.04
C GLU A 951 12.31 -29.48 -0.73
#